data_013cdcf618e370d5fe9aaba9ef65f4d6
#
_entry.id   013cdcf618e370d5fe9aaba9ef65f4d6
#
_cell.length_a   1.000
_cell.length_b   1.000
_cell.length_c   1.000
_cell.angle_alpha   90.00
_cell.angle_beta   90.00
_cell.angle_gamma   90.00
#
_symmetry.space_group_name_H-M   'P 1'
#
loop_
_entity.id
_entity.type
_entity.pdbx_description
1 polymer ?
#
loop_
_entity_poly.entity_id
_entity_poly.type
_entity_poly.pdbx_seq_one_letter_code
_entity_poly.pdbx_strand_id
1 'polypeptide(L)'
;MRRWGWACVLGLMLAGCKEDKAPEAPDAGPVETGPAALTEKEPNDRPDQALDITRNSTVSAELTAQPNKADEDWYRLVPGAPRIADVTVSGLPGGDITLEVYDRDRNRLVGINSEGEGKPERFPNLYVENERFIRVVPTRKGVGGAYTLEVRTRAPEDGEEREPNDRAVDAVSLTLGQTVTAFLGHSGDEDWYRIELPDPTQPSAPEGAGPGGPAEDPATAPFGDSPSQGTPPPGDGTAPRGMGGTLPGAGGTGAPLGHDDAMGGGLAGQQGSTGAGAQYGQGTPGASGAGARQDLTGDGFETEEGAAPRGTEADGTPGLTAPEGMRGASPDPGGVDGFARDEAPPSPAVEGTFAGSEPPPVVNQAVGEAIARALDAGTAVPPEPPSVALKIELTGVDGVRPELSVLSAAEAPLFTLRGKEGETLSLRNIGVRAMDRVVYVVVKTSWVGTGKEARRPFNATMPYTLTVSQEEAGASAELEPNDELHKATPVTAGGYRQGFLAPKGDVDHFVLKTSEPVLAKVELTGVERLDLVLSMVEPPEGESGKETVLLRANDGAIKEPERLNNVACNGACYFRVEGASRKVDGKWVKDFENAEQPYRITVTTVPDNGGEEREPNNTAERAQDLMLGQPVRGTVYPVKDTDFFRLDLSDRPVRTPIRATLLGILKVDVGLYLHRVQPDGKLSLVQTADRAKGDQPESIRYSAEPGVYLFEVRDARNRESNFQDSYQLTVEESE
;
A
#
# COMPACT_ATOMS: atom_id res chain seq x y z
N MET A 1 -48.23 -6.65 48.12
CA MET A 1 -49.53 -6.01 48.44
C MET A 1 -50.37 -5.93 47.17
N ARG A 2 -51.57 -6.63 47.24
CA ARG A 2 -52.84 -6.43 46.48
C ARG A 2 -52.75 -6.33 44.94
N ARG A 3 -53.13 -7.36 44.13
CA ARG A 3 -54.48 -7.90 43.77
C ARG A 3 -55.44 -6.83 43.21
N TRP A 4 -55.96 -7.18 42.04
CA TRP A 4 -57.34 -7.12 41.47
C TRP A 4 -57.22 -7.15 39.95
N GLY A 5 -57.68 -8.02 39.10
CA GLY A 5 -58.77 -8.95 39.09
C GLY A 5 -60.10 -8.30 38.61
N TRP A 6 -60.47 -8.51 37.29
CA TRP A 6 -61.85 -8.52 36.90
C TRP A 6 -62.04 -9.30 35.60
N ALA A 7 -62.83 -10.35 35.73
CA ALA A 7 -63.43 -11.10 34.65
C ALA A 7 -64.78 -10.45 34.27
N CYS A 8 -65.23 -10.56 33.04
CA CYS A 8 -66.59 -10.56 32.65
C CYS A 8 -66.87 -11.47 31.45
N VAL A 9 -67.98 -12.17 31.56
CA VAL A 9 -68.49 -13.37 30.96
C VAL A 9 -69.54 -13.03 29.88
N LEU A 10 -69.63 -13.93 28.88
CA LEU A 10 -70.83 -14.42 28.15
C LEU A 10 -71.41 -13.59 26.98
N GLY A 11 -71.51 -14.29 25.84
CA GLY A 11 -72.45 -14.01 24.75
C GLY A 11 -72.34 -15.03 23.63
N LEU A 12 -73.07 -16.14 23.73
CA LEU A 12 -73.27 -17.10 22.67
C LEU A 12 -74.05 -16.50 21.50
N MET A 13 -73.59 -16.68 20.25
CA MET A 13 -74.45 -16.82 19.08
C MET A 13 -73.89 -17.88 18.13
N LEU A 14 -74.63 -18.93 17.97
CA LEU A 14 -74.47 -19.98 16.95
C LEU A 14 -74.84 -19.49 15.56
N ALA A 15 -73.90 -19.54 14.65
CA ALA A 15 -74.24 -19.58 13.23
C ALA A 15 -73.19 -20.53 12.56
N GLY A 16 -73.66 -21.64 12.02
CA GLY A 16 -72.86 -22.64 11.36
C GLY A 16 -72.26 -22.12 10.06
N CYS A 17 -71.01 -22.40 9.87
CA CYS A 17 -70.35 -22.38 8.58
C CYS A 17 -69.43 -23.58 8.44
N LYS A 18 -69.39 -24.10 7.25
CA LYS A 18 -68.67 -25.27 6.76
C LYS A 18 -67.22 -25.34 7.27
N GLU A 19 -66.79 -26.53 7.65
CA GLU A 19 -65.38 -26.86 7.84
C GLU A 19 -64.65 -26.76 6.50
N ASP A 20 -63.96 -25.65 6.29
CA ASP A 20 -62.81 -25.59 5.39
C ASP A 20 -61.60 -26.15 6.14
N LYS A 21 -61.03 -27.26 5.63
CA LYS A 21 -59.77 -27.84 6.09
C LYS A 21 -58.70 -26.70 6.05
N ALA A 22 -58.16 -26.36 7.23
CA ALA A 22 -56.97 -25.56 7.31
C ALA A 22 -55.84 -26.23 6.49
N PRO A 23 -55.02 -25.43 5.77
CA PRO A 23 -53.83 -25.99 5.14
C PRO A 23 -52.94 -26.63 6.22
N GLU A 24 -52.49 -27.86 6.02
CA GLU A 24 -51.49 -28.50 6.83
C GLU A 24 -50.28 -27.56 6.92
N ALA A 25 -49.88 -27.19 8.13
CA ALA A 25 -48.65 -26.49 8.38
C ALA A 25 -47.51 -27.27 7.74
N PRO A 26 -46.54 -26.60 7.09
CA PRO A 26 -45.38 -27.31 6.54
C PRO A 26 -44.74 -28.07 7.70
N ASP A 27 -44.41 -29.33 7.42
CA ASP A 27 -43.77 -30.27 8.30
C ASP A 27 -42.57 -29.55 8.95
N ALA A 28 -42.66 -29.29 10.24
CA ALA A 28 -41.54 -28.74 11.00
C ALA A 28 -40.49 -29.85 10.95
N GLY A 29 -39.47 -29.64 10.14
CA GLY A 29 -38.30 -30.52 10.09
C GLY A 29 -37.83 -30.82 11.51
N PRO A 30 -37.18 -31.96 11.72
CA PRO A 30 -36.87 -32.48 13.04
C PRO A 30 -36.16 -31.40 13.86
N VAL A 31 -36.73 -31.05 15.02
CA VAL A 31 -36.12 -30.21 16.03
C VAL A 31 -34.74 -30.80 16.32
N GLU A 32 -33.68 -30.13 15.94
CA GLU A 32 -32.30 -30.51 16.25
C GLU A 32 -32.19 -30.59 17.79
N THR A 33 -32.38 -31.77 18.31
CA THR A 33 -31.98 -32.07 19.69
C THR A 33 -30.45 -31.95 19.75
N GLY A 34 -29.87 -31.30 20.76
CA GLY A 34 -28.46 -30.98 20.91
C GLY A 34 -27.43 -32.02 20.40
N PRO A 35 -26.15 -31.77 20.47
CA PRO A 35 -25.13 -32.59 19.82
C PRO A 35 -25.27 -34.07 20.22
N ALA A 36 -25.15 -34.96 19.24
CA ALA A 36 -25.16 -36.39 19.47
C ALA A 36 -23.91 -36.81 20.25
N ALA A 37 -24.06 -37.55 21.33
CA ALA A 37 -22.96 -38.24 21.98
C ALA A 37 -22.73 -39.58 21.26
N LEU A 38 -21.59 -39.76 20.62
CA LEU A 38 -21.19 -40.97 19.92
C LEU A 38 -19.96 -41.55 20.63
N THR A 39 -19.77 -42.86 20.42
CA THR A 39 -18.55 -43.56 20.80
C THR A 39 -18.03 -44.27 19.58
N GLU A 40 -16.75 -44.16 19.33
CA GLU A 40 -16.14 -44.90 18.22
C GLU A 40 -16.26 -46.41 18.41
N LYS A 41 -16.08 -47.12 17.34
CA LYS A 41 -16.06 -48.58 17.31
C LYS A 41 -14.92 -49.07 16.46
N GLU A 42 -14.04 -49.83 17.09
CA GLU A 42 -12.97 -50.50 16.42
C GLU A 42 -13.44 -51.79 15.66
N PRO A 43 -12.80 -52.10 14.53
CA PRO A 43 -11.70 -51.36 13.87
C PRO A 43 -12.27 -50.22 13.03
N ASN A 44 -11.61 -49.02 13.05
CA ASN A 44 -11.90 -47.85 12.22
C ASN A 44 -10.63 -47.28 11.56
N ASP A 45 -9.60 -48.10 11.44
CA ASP A 45 -8.30 -47.80 10.85
C ASP A 45 -8.34 -47.45 9.35
N ARG A 46 -9.47 -47.44 8.69
CA ARG A 46 -9.59 -47.23 7.24
C ARG A 46 -10.86 -46.47 6.87
N PRO A 47 -10.85 -45.71 5.75
CA PRO A 47 -12.01 -44.93 5.31
C PRO A 47 -13.30 -45.72 5.12
N ASP A 48 -13.22 -47.01 4.73
CA ASP A 48 -14.37 -47.92 4.58
C ASP A 48 -14.94 -48.43 5.92
N GLN A 49 -14.23 -48.15 7.01
CA GLN A 49 -14.64 -48.50 8.38
C GLN A 49 -15.00 -47.23 9.20
N ALA A 50 -14.92 -46.04 8.57
CA ALA A 50 -15.13 -44.77 9.21
C ALA A 50 -16.51 -44.67 9.92
N LEU A 51 -16.51 -44.04 11.11
CA LEU A 51 -17.77 -43.75 11.81
C LEU A 51 -18.49 -42.58 11.14
N ASP A 52 -19.76 -42.77 10.76
CA ASP A 52 -20.57 -41.73 10.15
C ASP A 52 -21.02 -40.66 11.16
N ILE A 53 -20.76 -39.41 10.80
CA ILE A 53 -21.20 -38.22 11.52
C ILE A 53 -22.16 -37.43 10.62
N THR A 54 -23.46 -37.48 10.95
CA THR A 54 -24.54 -36.90 10.14
C THR A 54 -25.09 -35.58 10.68
N ARG A 55 -24.68 -35.17 11.88
CA ARG A 55 -25.14 -33.97 12.60
C ARG A 55 -24.10 -33.53 13.62
N ASN A 56 -24.36 -32.42 14.28
CA ASN A 56 -23.53 -31.96 15.42
C ASN A 56 -23.32 -33.13 16.38
N SER A 57 -22.06 -33.44 16.67
CA SER A 57 -21.66 -34.59 17.45
C SER A 57 -20.46 -34.31 18.34
N THR A 58 -20.41 -35.03 19.47
CA THR A 58 -19.19 -35.21 20.26
C THR A 58 -18.91 -36.70 20.30
N VAL A 59 -17.80 -37.14 19.74
CA VAL A 59 -17.35 -38.50 19.70
C VAL A 59 -16.34 -38.75 20.80
N SER A 60 -16.56 -39.76 21.65
CA SER A 60 -15.54 -40.26 22.59
C SER A 60 -14.76 -41.38 21.91
N ALA A 61 -13.45 -41.23 21.88
CA ALA A 61 -12.56 -42.11 21.12
C ALA A 61 -11.25 -42.36 21.89
N GLU A 62 -10.49 -43.39 21.45
CA GLU A 62 -9.24 -43.79 22.05
C GLU A 62 -8.23 -44.28 21.01
N LEU A 63 -7.16 -43.58 20.80
CA LEU A 63 -6.02 -44.08 20.03
C LEU A 63 -5.29 -45.18 20.80
N THR A 64 -5.17 -46.34 20.22
CA THR A 64 -4.51 -47.52 20.81
C THR A 64 -2.98 -47.42 20.66
N ALA A 65 -2.23 -47.35 21.76
CA ALA A 65 -0.78 -47.31 21.74
C ALA A 65 -0.18 -48.62 21.22
N GLN A 66 0.36 -48.65 20.00
CA GLN A 66 1.02 -49.80 19.39
C GLN A 66 2.51 -49.47 19.09
N PRO A 67 3.49 -50.28 19.53
CA PRO A 67 4.90 -49.94 19.39
C PRO A 67 5.39 -49.76 17.94
N ASN A 68 4.77 -50.47 17.00
CA ASN A 68 5.23 -50.57 15.59
C ASN A 68 4.28 -49.92 14.58
N LYS A 69 3.08 -49.55 14.97
CA LYS A 69 2.04 -48.95 14.10
C LYS A 69 1.42 -47.77 14.84
N ALA A 70 1.18 -46.66 14.19
CA ALA A 70 0.29 -45.63 14.67
C ALA A 70 -1.14 -46.13 14.49
N ASP A 71 -1.98 -45.90 15.46
CA ASP A 71 -3.41 -46.10 15.32
C ASP A 71 -4.03 -44.98 14.50
N GLU A 72 -5.10 -45.25 13.79
CA GLU A 72 -5.71 -44.35 12.82
C GLU A 72 -7.21 -44.38 12.94
N ASP A 73 -7.81 -43.31 13.43
CA ASP A 73 -9.27 -43.27 13.56
C ASP A 73 -9.89 -42.47 12.42
N TRP A 74 -10.74 -43.13 11.66
CA TRP A 74 -11.42 -42.52 10.53
C TRP A 74 -12.88 -42.22 10.84
N TYR A 75 -13.29 -41.01 10.48
CA TYR A 75 -14.64 -40.48 10.59
C TYR A 75 -15.10 -39.98 9.23
N ARG A 76 -16.40 -40.11 8.93
CA ARG A 76 -17.00 -39.62 7.69
C ARG A 76 -18.12 -38.64 7.99
N LEU A 77 -17.93 -37.40 7.56
CA LEU A 77 -18.93 -36.33 7.65
C LEU A 77 -19.90 -36.45 6.48
N VAL A 78 -21.19 -36.67 6.76
CA VAL A 78 -22.26 -36.85 5.76
C VAL A 78 -23.48 -36.01 6.15
N PRO A 79 -23.44 -34.68 5.88
CA PRO A 79 -24.43 -33.76 6.44
C PRO A 79 -25.78 -33.75 5.74
N GLY A 80 -26.00 -34.48 4.64
CA GLY A 80 -27.25 -34.51 3.89
C GLY A 80 -27.59 -33.25 3.07
N ALA A 81 -26.94 -32.14 3.34
CA ALA A 81 -26.99 -30.89 2.59
C ALA A 81 -25.67 -30.15 2.82
N PRO A 82 -25.27 -29.22 1.94
CA PRO A 82 -24.03 -28.43 2.16
C PRO A 82 -24.00 -27.76 3.51
N ARG A 83 -22.88 -27.90 4.22
CA ARG A 83 -22.65 -27.35 5.58
C ARG A 83 -21.24 -26.77 5.70
N ILE A 84 -21.10 -25.87 6.64
CA ILE A 84 -19.81 -25.49 7.24
C ILE A 84 -19.66 -26.29 8.53
N ALA A 85 -18.52 -26.92 8.72
CA ALA A 85 -18.20 -27.70 9.90
C ALA A 85 -16.98 -27.11 10.63
N ASP A 86 -17.14 -26.86 11.94
CA ASP A 86 -16.03 -26.59 12.83
C ASP A 86 -15.64 -27.90 13.51
N VAL A 87 -14.41 -28.33 13.30
CA VAL A 87 -13.87 -29.59 13.78
C VAL A 87 -12.84 -29.32 14.87
N THR A 88 -12.98 -29.98 16.02
CA THR A 88 -12.01 -29.89 17.11
C THR A 88 -11.68 -31.29 17.62
N VAL A 89 -10.39 -31.60 17.71
CA VAL A 89 -9.88 -32.81 18.37
C VAL A 89 -9.22 -32.37 19.67
N SER A 90 -9.60 -32.97 20.80
CA SER A 90 -8.96 -32.66 22.09
C SER A 90 -7.50 -33.13 22.09
N GLY A 91 -6.66 -32.47 22.88
CA GLY A 91 -5.28 -32.94 23.06
C GLY A 91 -5.19 -34.31 23.68
N LEU A 92 -4.15 -35.05 23.35
CA LEU A 92 -3.83 -36.35 23.86
C LEU A 92 -2.82 -36.21 25.03
N PRO A 93 -3.18 -36.60 26.27
CA PRO A 93 -2.25 -36.47 27.39
C PRO A 93 -0.94 -37.21 27.17
N GLY A 94 0.20 -36.54 27.16
CA GLY A 94 1.51 -37.11 26.92
C GLY A 94 1.79 -37.50 25.47
N GLY A 95 0.99 -37.00 24.56
CA GLY A 95 1.12 -37.18 23.11
C GLY A 95 0.70 -35.99 22.32
N ASP A 96 0.96 -36.07 21.02
CA ASP A 96 0.59 -35.05 20.04
C ASP A 96 -0.22 -35.72 18.93
N ILE A 97 -1.21 -35.01 18.40
CA ILE A 97 -2.20 -35.53 17.44
C ILE A 97 -2.12 -34.70 16.18
N THR A 98 -2.29 -35.37 15.03
CA THR A 98 -2.54 -34.75 13.74
C THR A 98 -4.00 -34.97 13.34
N LEU A 99 -4.69 -33.90 12.96
CA LEU A 99 -6.00 -33.93 12.33
C LEU A 99 -5.83 -33.78 10.82
N GLU A 100 -6.31 -34.75 10.06
CA GLU A 100 -6.24 -34.72 8.60
C GLU A 100 -7.63 -34.76 7.99
N VAL A 101 -7.83 -34.00 6.90
CA VAL A 101 -9.08 -33.93 6.15
C VAL A 101 -8.86 -34.44 4.75
N TYR A 102 -9.80 -35.26 4.27
CA TYR A 102 -9.76 -35.87 2.94
C TYR A 102 -11.07 -35.62 2.19
N ASP A 103 -10.97 -35.54 0.86
CA ASP A 103 -12.14 -35.52 0.00
C ASP A 103 -12.85 -36.89 -0.08
N ARG A 104 -13.96 -36.96 -0.81
CA ARG A 104 -14.71 -38.20 -1.07
C ARG A 104 -13.89 -39.26 -1.82
N ASP A 105 -12.92 -38.85 -2.62
CA ASP A 105 -12.05 -39.71 -3.41
C ASP A 105 -10.81 -40.15 -2.62
N ARG A 106 -10.74 -39.72 -1.35
CA ARG A 106 -9.68 -40.04 -0.37
C ARG A 106 -8.33 -39.35 -0.67
N ASN A 107 -8.37 -38.26 -1.41
CA ASN A 107 -7.22 -37.41 -1.51
C ASN A 107 -7.11 -36.53 -0.24
N ARG A 108 -5.93 -36.47 0.34
CA ARG A 108 -5.71 -35.60 1.49
C ARG A 108 -5.78 -34.12 1.05
N LEU A 109 -6.64 -33.37 1.69
CA LEU A 109 -6.83 -31.95 1.45
C LEU A 109 -5.89 -31.12 2.34
N VAL A 110 -5.94 -31.35 3.65
CA VAL A 110 -5.16 -30.62 4.65
C VAL A 110 -4.75 -31.54 5.79
N GLY A 111 -3.67 -31.21 6.46
CA GLY A 111 -3.22 -31.87 7.70
C GLY A 111 -2.78 -30.83 8.69
N ILE A 112 -3.40 -30.87 9.86
CA ILE A 112 -3.29 -29.90 10.92
C ILE A 112 -2.55 -30.53 12.10
N ASN A 113 -1.40 -29.97 12.42
CA ASN A 113 -0.61 -30.26 13.59
C ASN A 113 0.07 -28.92 13.98
N SER A 114 -0.75 -28.00 14.43
CA SER A 114 -0.37 -26.61 14.66
C SER A 114 -0.06 -26.33 16.12
N GLU A 115 -0.71 -27.08 17.01
CA GLU A 115 -0.52 -27.02 18.44
C GLU A 115 0.48 -28.13 18.89
N GLY A 116 0.91 -28.11 20.10
CA GLY A 116 1.88 -29.08 20.61
C GLY A 116 1.25 -30.15 21.48
N GLU A 117 2.10 -30.99 22.05
CA GLU A 117 1.74 -32.11 22.92
C GLU A 117 0.66 -31.73 23.97
N GLY A 118 -0.41 -32.50 24.01
CA GLY A 118 -1.50 -32.34 24.95
C GLY A 118 -2.50 -31.23 24.63
N LYS A 119 -2.29 -30.51 23.53
CA LYS A 119 -3.20 -29.43 23.12
C LYS A 119 -4.17 -29.87 22.02
N PRO A 120 -5.33 -29.19 21.89
CA PRO A 120 -6.32 -29.53 20.88
C PRO A 120 -5.91 -29.02 19.50
N GLU A 121 -6.23 -29.78 18.45
CA GLU A 121 -6.19 -29.32 17.06
C GLU A 121 -7.56 -28.87 16.62
N ARG A 122 -7.63 -27.79 15.83
CA ARG A 122 -8.88 -27.19 15.37
C ARG A 122 -8.83 -26.88 13.90
N PHE A 123 -9.94 -27.09 13.21
CA PHE A 123 -10.15 -26.69 11.84
C PHE A 123 -11.51 -26.00 11.70
N PRO A 124 -11.55 -24.67 11.69
CA PRO A 124 -12.78 -23.91 11.46
C PRO A 124 -13.16 -23.91 9.98
N ASN A 125 -14.41 -23.61 9.70
CA ASN A 125 -14.95 -23.33 8.37
C ASN A 125 -14.79 -24.43 7.30
N LEU A 126 -14.59 -25.70 7.69
CA LEU A 126 -14.54 -26.81 6.73
C LEU A 126 -15.84 -26.88 5.90
N TYR A 127 -15.75 -26.67 4.59
CA TYR A 127 -16.91 -26.82 3.70
C TYR A 127 -17.14 -28.28 3.33
N VAL A 128 -18.33 -28.77 3.68
CA VAL A 128 -18.79 -30.13 3.39
C VAL A 128 -20.00 -30.07 2.47
N GLU A 129 -19.77 -30.18 1.17
CA GLU A 129 -20.85 -30.18 0.19
C GLU A 129 -21.64 -31.53 0.22
N ASN A 130 -20.91 -32.65 0.16
CA ASN A 130 -21.49 -34.02 0.14
C ASN A 130 -20.93 -34.86 1.28
N GLU A 131 -19.65 -35.19 1.22
CA GLU A 131 -18.95 -35.93 2.27
C GLU A 131 -17.49 -35.49 2.38
N ARG A 132 -16.93 -35.60 3.59
CA ARG A 132 -15.51 -35.42 3.89
C ARG A 132 -15.10 -36.54 4.84
N PHE A 133 -13.85 -36.98 4.74
CA PHE A 133 -13.27 -37.83 5.75
C PHE A 133 -12.36 -37.05 6.65
N ILE A 134 -12.39 -37.41 7.93
CA ILE A 134 -11.48 -36.93 8.95
C ILE A 134 -10.69 -38.14 9.42
N ARG A 135 -9.36 -37.96 9.54
CA ARG A 135 -8.47 -38.93 10.14
C ARG A 135 -7.77 -38.28 11.33
N VAL A 136 -7.81 -38.98 12.44
CA VAL A 136 -7.06 -38.60 13.66
C VAL A 136 -5.94 -39.62 13.84
N VAL A 137 -4.71 -39.14 14.00
CA VAL A 137 -3.53 -39.98 14.11
C VAL A 137 -2.51 -39.38 15.07
N PRO A 138 -1.82 -40.18 15.90
CA PRO A 138 -0.75 -39.65 16.77
C PRO A 138 0.48 -39.34 15.92
N THR A 139 1.20 -38.26 16.23
CA THR A 139 2.44 -37.88 15.55
C THR A 139 3.58 -38.90 15.68
N ARG A 140 3.51 -39.75 16.69
CA ARG A 140 4.53 -40.78 16.97
C ARG A 140 3.90 -42.14 17.23
N LYS A 141 4.53 -43.19 16.73
CA LYS A 141 4.19 -44.58 17.06
C LYS A 141 4.32 -44.83 18.55
N GLY A 142 3.48 -45.68 19.10
CA GLY A 142 3.48 -46.05 20.52
C GLY A 142 2.85 -45.00 21.44
N VAL A 143 2.30 -43.94 20.90
CA VAL A 143 1.49 -42.95 21.62
C VAL A 143 0.02 -43.30 21.42
N GLY A 144 -0.79 -43.19 22.45
CA GLY A 144 -2.23 -43.41 22.44
C GLY A 144 -2.89 -42.89 23.70
N GLY A 145 -4.22 -42.96 23.76
CA GLY A 145 -5.03 -42.53 24.87
C GLY A 145 -6.38 -41.98 24.42
N ALA A 146 -7.24 -41.70 25.37
CA ALA A 146 -8.57 -41.17 25.10
C ALA A 146 -8.54 -39.73 24.62
N TYR A 147 -9.37 -39.43 23.63
CA TYR A 147 -9.61 -38.11 23.12
C TYR A 147 -11.10 -37.88 22.79
N THR A 148 -11.46 -36.65 22.44
CA THR A 148 -12.80 -36.33 21.93
C THR A 148 -12.68 -35.62 20.58
N LEU A 149 -13.53 -36.03 19.61
CA LEU A 149 -13.73 -35.31 18.36
C LEU A 149 -15.07 -34.57 18.45
N GLU A 150 -15.03 -33.27 18.35
CA GLU A 150 -16.20 -32.41 18.31
C GLU A 150 -16.41 -31.88 16.90
N VAL A 151 -17.63 -32.09 16.37
CA VAL A 151 -18.05 -31.57 15.06
C VAL A 151 -19.28 -30.72 15.25
N ARG A 152 -19.19 -29.45 14.91
CA ARG A 152 -20.30 -28.50 14.87
C ARG A 152 -20.56 -28.09 13.45
N THR A 153 -21.81 -28.24 12.99
CA THR A 153 -22.19 -27.89 11.62
C THR A 153 -23.26 -26.82 11.60
N ARG A 154 -23.18 -25.94 10.63
CA ARG A 154 -24.17 -24.89 10.38
C ARG A 154 -24.43 -24.76 8.87
N ALA A 155 -25.52 -24.07 8.50
CA ALA A 155 -25.73 -23.72 7.11
C ALA A 155 -24.64 -22.75 6.64
N PRO A 156 -24.16 -22.87 5.38
CA PRO A 156 -23.29 -21.87 4.81
C PRO A 156 -23.99 -20.50 4.75
N GLU A 157 -23.26 -19.44 5.11
CA GLU A 157 -23.71 -18.06 4.99
C GLU A 157 -22.99 -17.36 3.82
N ASP A 158 -23.60 -16.30 3.29
CA ASP A 158 -22.94 -15.47 2.30
C ASP A 158 -21.85 -14.62 2.99
N GLY A 159 -20.68 -14.53 2.37
CA GLY A 159 -19.57 -13.76 2.95
C GLY A 159 -18.79 -14.50 4.03
N GLU A 160 -18.86 -15.81 4.09
CA GLU A 160 -17.98 -16.63 4.91
C GLU A 160 -17.02 -17.47 4.07
N GLU A 161 -15.89 -17.77 4.67
CA GLU A 161 -14.88 -18.66 4.13
C GLU A 161 -15.38 -20.09 3.94
N ARG A 162 -14.75 -20.80 3.01
CA ARG A 162 -15.05 -22.22 2.72
C ARG A 162 -13.77 -23.01 2.56
N GLU A 163 -13.32 -23.59 3.64
CA GLU A 163 -12.11 -24.39 3.68
C GLU A 163 -12.25 -25.78 3.04
N PRO A 164 -11.16 -26.30 2.42
CA PRO A 164 -9.86 -25.65 2.22
C PRO A 164 -9.87 -24.71 0.99
N ASN A 165 -9.18 -23.58 1.10
CA ASN A 165 -9.04 -22.60 0.03
C ASN A 165 -7.57 -22.14 -0.17
N ASP A 166 -6.61 -23.02 0.16
CA ASP A 166 -5.17 -22.76 0.16
C ASP A 166 -4.54 -22.56 -1.23
N ARG A 167 -5.29 -22.62 -2.33
CA ARG A 167 -4.76 -22.57 -3.70
C ARG A 167 -5.69 -21.83 -4.64
N ALA A 168 -5.14 -21.27 -5.71
CA ALA A 168 -5.91 -20.55 -6.73
C ALA A 168 -7.10 -21.36 -7.29
N VAL A 169 -6.95 -22.69 -7.44
CA VAL A 169 -8.01 -23.57 -7.95
C VAL A 169 -9.16 -23.75 -6.95
N ASP A 170 -8.87 -23.61 -5.66
CA ASP A 170 -9.84 -23.75 -4.55
C ASP A 170 -10.30 -22.38 -4.03
N ALA A 171 -9.81 -21.27 -4.64
CA ALA A 171 -10.07 -19.91 -4.21
C ALA A 171 -11.56 -19.58 -4.11
N VAL A 172 -11.95 -18.96 -3.00
CA VAL A 172 -13.32 -18.50 -2.77
C VAL A 172 -13.61 -17.28 -3.66
N SER A 173 -14.69 -17.33 -4.45
CA SER A 173 -15.12 -16.19 -5.25
C SER A 173 -15.68 -15.10 -4.34
N LEU A 174 -15.10 -13.89 -4.42
CA LEU A 174 -15.51 -12.72 -3.66
C LEU A 174 -15.96 -11.62 -4.63
N THR A 175 -17.16 -11.11 -4.42
CA THR A 175 -17.68 -9.99 -5.20
C THR A 175 -17.11 -8.66 -4.68
N LEU A 176 -16.79 -7.74 -5.58
CA LEU A 176 -16.33 -6.40 -5.18
C LEU A 176 -17.35 -5.71 -4.25
N GLY A 177 -16.85 -5.19 -3.12
CA GLY A 177 -17.64 -4.59 -2.06
C GLY A 177 -18.19 -5.59 -1.03
N GLN A 178 -18.07 -6.88 -1.27
CA GLN A 178 -18.44 -7.91 -0.29
C GLN A 178 -17.34 -8.06 0.75
N THR A 179 -17.74 -8.24 2.02
CA THR A 179 -16.85 -8.59 3.11
C THR A 179 -16.92 -10.08 3.38
N VAL A 180 -15.78 -10.74 3.48
CA VAL A 180 -15.67 -12.13 3.93
C VAL A 180 -15.16 -12.17 5.37
N THR A 181 -15.68 -13.13 6.15
CA THR A 181 -15.19 -13.45 7.49
C THR A 181 -14.50 -14.81 7.44
N ALA A 182 -13.25 -14.87 7.90
CA ALA A 182 -12.38 -16.03 7.72
C ALA A 182 -11.39 -16.20 8.87
N PHE A 183 -10.70 -17.35 8.91
CA PHE A 183 -9.71 -17.67 9.94
C PHE A 183 -8.38 -18.03 9.27
N LEU A 184 -7.30 -17.56 9.85
CA LEU A 184 -5.98 -18.16 9.64
C LEU A 184 -5.85 -19.30 10.66
N GLY A 185 -6.53 -20.42 10.40
CA GLY A 185 -6.92 -21.43 11.39
C GLY A 185 -5.82 -22.42 11.77
N HIS A 186 -4.75 -22.54 10.97
CA HIS A 186 -3.65 -23.46 11.22
C HIS A 186 -2.29 -22.91 10.79
N SER A 187 -1.23 -23.60 11.20
CA SER A 187 0.13 -23.20 10.79
C SER A 187 0.35 -23.47 9.30
N GLY A 188 0.54 -22.42 8.52
CA GLY A 188 0.73 -22.54 7.08
C GLY A 188 -0.52 -22.30 6.25
N ASP A 189 -1.59 -21.91 6.88
CA ASP A 189 -2.86 -21.50 6.27
C ASP A 189 -2.68 -20.33 5.29
N GLU A 190 -3.32 -20.45 4.12
CA GLU A 190 -3.26 -19.46 3.04
C GLU A 190 -4.64 -19.33 2.38
N ASP A 191 -5.37 -18.28 2.68
CA ASP A 191 -6.71 -18.05 2.15
C ASP A 191 -6.68 -17.36 0.80
N TRP A 192 -7.15 -18.03 -0.22
CA TRP A 192 -7.20 -17.51 -1.59
C TRP A 192 -8.60 -17.04 -1.94
N TYR A 193 -8.69 -15.80 -2.41
CA TYR A 193 -9.92 -15.17 -2.89
C TYR A 193 -9.78 -14.78 -4.35
N ARG A 194 -10.75 -15.18 -5.18
CA ARG A 194 -10.83 -14.89 -6.59
C ARG A 194 -11.77 -13.70 -6.82
N ILE A 195 -11.24 -12.61 -7.35
CA ILE A 195 -11.99 -11.39 -7.64
C ILE A 195 -12.18 -11.26 -9.15
N GLU A 196 -13.42 -11.15 -9.61
CA GLU A 196 -13.73 -10.81 -11.00
C GLU A 196 -13.79 -9.31 -11.19
N LEU A 197 -13.00 -8.80 -12.12
CA LEU A 197 -12.96 -7.38 -12.46
C LEU A 197 -14.08 -7.04 -13.44
N PRO A 198 -14.68 -5.84 -13.35
CA PRO A 198 -15.71 -5.39 -14.26
C PRO A 198 -15.19 -5.37 -15.72
N ASP A 199 -16.09 -5.61 -16.67
CA ASP A 199 -15.74 -5.55 -18.09
C ASP A 199 -15.56 -4.08 -18.52
N PRO A 200 -14.35 -3.69 -18.94
CA PRO A 200 -14.08 -2.29 -19.33
C PRO A 200 -14.86 -1.88 -20.59
N THR A 201 -15.42 -2.84 -21.34
CA THR A 201 -16.20 -2.58 -22.55
C THR A 201 -17.69 -2.44 -22.29
N GLN A 202 -18.16 -2.79 -21.10
CA GLN A 202 -19.56 -2.61 -20.73
C GLN A 202 -19.74 -1.27 -20.02
N PRO A 203 -20.72 -0.44 -20.43
CA PRO A 203 -21.06 0.75 -19.69
C PRO A 203 -21.52 0.37 -18.28
N SER A 204 -20.98 1.03 -17.27
CA SER A 204 -21.40 0.87 -15.87
C SER A 204 -22.93 0.94 -15.80
N ALA A 205 -23.58 -0.05 -15.18
CA ALA A 205 -25.00 0.00 -14.95
C ALA A 205 -25.31 1.25 -14.10
N PRO A 206 -26.37 2.03 -14.43
CA PRO A 206 -26.67 3.21 -13.65
C PRO A 206 -26.98 2.79 -12.19
N GLU A 207 -26.29 3.42 -11.24
CA GLU A 207 -26.60 3.27 -9.83
C GLU A 207 -28.08 3.62 -9.59
N GLY A 208 -28.87 2.66 -9.14
CA GLY A 208 -30.27 2.88 -8.78
C GLY A 208 -31.27 1.78 -9.10
N ALA A 209 -30.86 0.66 -9.67
CA ALA A 209 -31.77 -0.48 -9.80
C ALA A 209 -31.75 -1.32 -8.51
N GLY A 210 -32.61 -0.98 -7.57
CA GLY A 210 -32.93 -1.83 -6.43
C GLY A 210 -33.39 -3.24 -6.90
N PRO A 211 -33.32 -4.28 -6.04
CA PRO A 211 -33.61 -5.64 -6.43
C PRO A 211 -35.02 -5.75 -7.00
N GLY A 212 -35.09 -5.97 -8.31
CA GLY A 212 -36.35 -6.16 -9.04
C GLY A 212 -37.09 -7.34 -8.49
N GLY A 213 -38.36 -7.13 -8.18
CA GLY A 213 -39.32 -8.18 -7.87
C GLY A 213 -39.41 -9.21 -8.99
N PRO A 214 -40.01 -10.38 -8.72
CA PRO A 214 -39.96 -11.54 -9.60
C PRO A 214 -40.56 -11.21 -10.98
N ALA A 215 -39.81 -11.64 -12.02
CA ALA A 215 -40.20 -11.49 -13.40
C ALA A 215 -41.57 -12.19 -13.64
N GLU A 216 -42.56 -11.44 -14.08
CA GLU A 216 -43.80 -11.97 -14.61
C GLU A 216 -43.53 -12.61 -15.98
N ASP A 217 -44.00 -13.84 -16.14
CA ASP A 217 -43.95 -14.67 -17.33
C ASP A 217 -44.70 -14.00 -18.49
N PRO A 218 -44.13 -13.85 -19.70
CA PRO A 218 -44.90 -13.33 -20.84
C PRO A 218 -45.59 -14.43 -21.60
N ALA A 219 -46.73 -14.86 -21.14
CA ALA A 219 -47.63 -15.70 -21.95
C ALA A 219 -49.04 -15.17 -21.90
N THR A 220 -49.57 -14.80 -23.07
CA THR A 220 -50.92 -14.45 -23.49
C THR A 220 -51.18 -12.98 -23.77
N ALA A 221 -50.95 -12.59 -25.03
CA ALA A 221 -51.72 -11.53 -25.67
C ALA A 221 -52.35 -12.06 -26.96
N PRO A 222 -53.63 -11.78 -27.21
CA PRO A 222 -54.30 -12.22 -28.43
C PRO A 222 -54.06 -11.26 -29.59
N PHE A 223 -54.01 -11.84 -30.78
CA PHE A 223 -53.94 -11.16 -32.08
C PHE A 223 -55.07 -10.13 -32.31
N GLY A 224 -54.67 -8.97 -32.90
CA GLY A 224 -55.63 -8.01 -33.41
C GLY A 224 -55.02 -7.03 -34.41
N ASP A 225 -55.20 -7.33 -35.69
CA ASP A 225 -55.30 -6.50 -36.88
C ASP A 225 -54.51 -5.19 -37.08
N SER A 226 -53.65 -5.21 -38.10
CA SER A 226 -53.25 -4.05 -38.90
C SER A 226 -54.42 -3.49 -39.75
N PRO A 227 -54.42 -2.20 -40.17
CA PRO A 227 -53.79 -1.88 -41.42
C PRO A 227 -53.21 -0.45 -41.64
N SER A 228 -52.32 -0.42 -42.63
CA SER A 228 -52.11 0.57 -43.71
C SER A 228 -51.48 1.94 -43.43
N GLN A 229 -50.31 2.09 -44.00
CA GLN A 229 -49.82 3.05 -45.00
C GLN A 229 -50.18 4.54 -44.87
N GLY A 230 -49.13 5.39 -44.89
CA GLY A 230 -49.17 6.78 -45.20
C GLY A 230 -47.79 7.38 -45.37
N THR A 231 -47.35 7.48 -46.62
CA THR A 231 -46.14 8.13 -47.13
C THR A 231 -46.14 9.67 -46.87
N PRO A 232 -44.95 10.30 -46.87
CA PRO A 232 -44.80 11.76 -46.65
C PRO A 232 -44.85 12.54 -47.99
N PRO A 233 -45.04 13.85 -47.93
CA PRO A 233 -44.61 14.72 -49.05
C PRO A 233 -43.52 15.72 -48.61
N PRO A 234 -42.82 16.26 -49.60
CA PRO A 234 -41.55 16.96 -49.48
C PRO A 234 -41.69 18.48 -49.62
N GLY A 235 -40.62 19.15 -49.29
CA GLY A 235 -40.19 20.35 -49.99
C GLY A 235 -40.42 21.69 -49.30
N ASP A 236 -39.42 22.37 -49.30
CA ASP A 236 -38.94 23.68 -49.78
C ASP A 236 -38.88 24.73 -48.70
N GLY A 237 -37.73 25.28 -48.45
CA GLY A 237 -36.95 26.19 -49.26
C GLY A 237 -36.92 27.54 -48.57
N THR A 238 -35.73 28.11 -48.57
CA THR A 238 -35.41 29.55 -48.41
C THR A 238 -35.12 30.14 -47.04
N ALA A 239 -33.81 30.46 -46.91
CA ALA A 239 -33.34 31.59 -46.10
C ALA A 239 -33.79 32.95 -46.67
N PRO A 240 -33.78 34.06 -45.93
CA PRO A 240 -32.56 34.88 -45.95
C PRO A 240 -32.24 35.70 -44.67
N ARG A 241 -30.99 36.02 -44.62
CA ARG A 241 -30.25 37.21 -44.12
C ARG A 241 -31.04 38.39 -43.51
N GLY A 242 -30.42 38.97 -42.48
CA GLY A 242 -30.44 40.42 -42.31
C GLY A 242 -30.24 40.94 -40.90
N MET A 243 -29.05 41.41 -40.62
CA MET A 243 -28.71 42.72 -40.06
C MET A 243 -29.47 43.18 -38.77
N GLY A 244 -28.73 43.43 -37.69
CA GLY A 244 -28.14 44.71 -37.45
C GLY A 244 -28.74 45.37 -36.22
N GLY A 245 -27.94 45.93 -35.37
CA GLY A 245 -28.34 47.14 -34.65
C GLY A 245 -28.17 47.10 -33.13
N THR A 246 -27.01 47.53 -32.70
CA THR A 246 -26.77 48.67 -31.77
C THR A 246 -27.32 48.61 -30.34
N LEU A 247 -26.36 48.70 -29.43
CA LEU A 247 -26.44 49.33 -28.09
C LEU A 247 -27.00 50.78 -28.18
N PRO A 248 -27.49 51.42 -27.11
CA PRO A 248 -26.80 51.84 -25.91
C PRO A 248 -27.69 51.76 -24.66
N GLY A 249 -27.29 51.92 -23.44
CA GLY A 249 -26.45 52.83 -22.75
C GLY A 249 -27.03 53.20 -21.42
N ALA A 250 -26.19 53.34 -20.47
CA ALA A 250 -26.14 54.37 -19.43
C ALA A 250 -27.10 54.37 -18.21
N GLY A 251 -26.49 54.54 -17.11
CA GLY A 251 -26.89 55.31 -15.95
C GLY A 251 -27.36 54.49 -14.75
N GLY A 252 -26.90 54.62 -13.57
CA GLY A 252 -26.11 55.59 -12.92
C GLY A 252 -26.40 55.52 -11.43
N THR A 253 -25.33 55.67 -10.68
CA THR A 253 -25.28 56.35 -9.38
C THR A 253 -26.01 55.81 -8.16
N GLY A 254 -25.30 55.58 -7.07
CA GLY A 254 -25.54 56.17 -5.79
C GLY A 254 -25.12 55.31 -4.59
N ALA A 255 -23.97 55.55 -4.03
CA ALA A 255 -23.73 55.42 -2.59
C ALA A 255 -24.39 56.62 -1.90
N PRO A 256 -24.53 56.75 -0.56
CA PRO A 256 -23.54 56.47 0.47
C PRO A 256 -24.06 56.09 1.90
N LEU A 257 -23.08 55.66 2.76
CA LEU A 257 -22.83 56.07 4.16
C LEU A 257 -23.90 55.95 5.27
N GLY A 258 -23.42 55.50 6.42
CA GLY A 258 -23.88 55.79 7.78
C GLY A 258 -23.66 54.60 8.70
N HIS A 259 -22.60 54.51 9.50
CA HIS A 259 -22.40 54.99 10.88
C HIS A 259 -23.65 54.74 11.75
N ASP A 260 -23.58 54.06 12.88
CA ASP A 260 -22.90 54.28 14.15
C ASP A 260 -23.35 53.23 15.18
N ASP A 261 -22.41 52.93 16.04
CA ASP A 261 -22.47 52.85 17.49
C ASP A 261 -23.47 51.97 18.27
N ALA A 262 -22.90 51.09 19.03
CA ALA A 262 -22.65 51.24 20.47
C ALA A 262 -23.57 50.52 21.45
N MET A 263 -22.89 49.91 22.41
CA MET A 263 -23.26 49.72 23.82
C MET A 263 -24.31 48.65 24.15
N GLY A 264 -23.93 47.69 24.95
CA GLY A 264 -23.87 47.75 26.35
C GLY A 264 -24.55 46.57 27.04
N GLY A 265 -23.86 46.05 28.01
CA GLY A 265 -24.37 45.56 29.28
C GLY A 265 -25.06 44.17 29.27
N GLY A 266 -24.74 43.24 30.07
CA GLY A 266 -24.22 43.21 31.39
C GLY A 266 -24.87 42.10 32.18
N LEU A 267 -24.07 41.48 33.04
CA LEU A 267 -24.44 40.85 34.33
C LEU A 267 -25.21 39.51 34.30
N ALA A 268 -24.65 38.48 34.83
CA ALA A 268 -24.40 38.08 36.21
C ALA A 268 -25.16 36.79 36.61
N GLY A 269 -24.54 36.03 37.40
CA GLY A 269 -25.14 35.15 38.41
C GLY A 269 -24.73 33.68 38.23
N GLN A 270 -23.72 33.21 38.84
CA GLN A 270 -23.59 32.77 40.25
C GLN A 270 -24.08 31.35 40.51
N GLN A 271 -23.16 30.61 41.05
CA GLN A 271 -23.10 29.71 42.21
C GLN A 271 -23.34 28.24 41.85
N GLY A 272 -22.62 27.29 42.42
CA GLY A 272 -21.70 27.21 43.49
C GLY A 272 -21.30 25.76 43.73
N SER A 273 -20.14 25.64 44.31
CA SER A 273 -19.74 24.85 45.50
C SER A 273 -19.90 23.33 45.43
N THR A 274 -19.02 22.50 45.84
CA THR A 274 -18.17 22.28 47.00
C THR A 274 -17.37 21.03 46.74
N GLY A 275 -16.19 20.69 47.18
CA GLY A 275 -15.39 21.04 48.26
C GLY A 275 -14.48 19.89 48.67
N ALA A 276 -13.39 20.22 49.34
CA ALA A 276 -12.56 19.36 50.20
C ALA A 276 -11.53 18.42 49.49
N GLY A 277 -10.25 18.39 49.75
CA GLY A 277 -9.46 18.98 50.82
C GLY A 277 -8.33 18.08 51.23
N ALA A 278 -7.25 18.70 51.73
CA ALA A 278 -6.11 18.19 52.50
C ALA A 278 -4.84 17.84 51.70
N GLN A 279 -3.79 18.66 51.72
CA GLN A 279 -2.80 19.08 52.76
C GLN A 279 -1.89 17.93 53.19
N TYR A 280 -0.62 18.07 53.05
CA TYR A 280 0.58 18.51 53.78
C TYR A 280 1.81 17.91 53.08
N GLY A 281 2.98 18.44 53.01
CA GLY A 281 3.66 19.43 53.76
C GLY A 281 5.06 19.72 53.20
N GLN A 282 5.59 20.74 53.70
CA GLN A 282 6.77 21.54 53.46
C GLN A 282 8.13 20.85 53.59
N GLY A 283 9.12 21.44 52.93
CA GLY A 283 10.51 21.26 53.30
C GLY A 283 11.50 21.90 52.29
N THR A 284 11.86 23.13 52.55
CA THR A 284 13.07 23.83 52.01
C THR A 284 14.12 23.92 53.13
N PRO A 285 15.38 24.42 52.92
CA PRO A 285 16.18 24.81 51.74
C PRO A 285 17.66 24.36 51.79
N GLY A 286 18.44 24.64 50.74
CA GLY A 286 19.91 24.61 50.85
C GLY A 286 20.68 24.73 49.53
N ALA A 287 20.99 25.91 49.19
CA ALA A 287 22.26 26.56 48.75
C ALA A 287 23.19 25.90 47.70
N SER A 288 23.41 26.67 46.64
CA SER A 288 24.67 27.04 45.97
C SER A 288 25.47 26.01 45.18
N GLY A 289 25.69 26.36 43.90
CA GLY A 289 26.76 25.80 43.08
C GLY A 289 26.69 26.23 41.62
N ALA A 290 27.52 27.20 41.26
CA ALA A 290 27.68 27.79 39.96
C ALA A 290 28.18 26.83 38.89
N GLY A 291 27.79 27.09 37.64
CA GLY A 291 28.73 26.95 36.53
C GLY A 291 28.36 25.92 35.46
N ALA A 292 28.23 26.50 34.32
CA ALA A 292 28.50 26.02 32.96
C ALA A 292 27.29 25.82 32.05
N ARG A 293 27.10 26.83 31.26
CA ARG A 293 26.44 26.74 29.95
C ARG A 293 27.22 25.74 29.09
N GLN A 294 26.55 24.76 28.58
CA GLN A 294 27.01 24.04 27.39
C GLN A 294 26.01 24.27 26.27
N ASP A 295 26.51 25.00 25.28
CA ASP A 295 25.92 25.14 23.97
C ASP A 295 25.80 23.76 23.32
N LEU A 296 24.58 23.39 22.91
CA LEU A 296 24.31 22.28 22.03
C LEU A 296 24.17 22.81 20.60
N THR A 297 25.31 23.00 19.94
CA THR A 297 25.38 23.08 18.48
C THR A 297 26.06 21.82 17.99
N GLY A 298 25.47 21.15 17.01
CA GLY A 298 26.15 20.12 16.25
C GLY A 298 25.30 19.03 15.70
N ASP A 299 24.44 19.31 14.72
CA ASP A 299 23.98 18.31 13.78
C ASP A 299 25.04 18.17 12.68
N GLY A 300 25.90 17.16 12.82
CA GLY A 300 26.85 16.74 11.80
C GLY A 300 26.24 15.59 11.02
N PHE A 301 25.97 15.80 9.74
CA PHE A 301 25.79 14.73 8.78
C PHE A 301 27.13 14.04 8.56
N GLU A 302 27.33 12.85 9.08
CA GLU A 302 28.44 11.97 8.69
C GLU A 302 28.00 11.09 7.52
N THR A 303 28.57 11.38 6.36
CA THR A 303 28.68 10.44 5.26
C THR A 303 29.72 9.41 5.62
N GLU A 304 29.34 8.15 5.79
CA GLU A 304 30.29 7.05 5.92
C GLU A 304 30.95 6.75 4.55
N GLU A 305 32.12 7.35 4.34
CA GLU A 305 33.10 6.82 3.40
C GLU A 305 33.98 5.80 4.13
N GLY A 306 33.89 4.54 3.68
CA GLY A 306 34.71 3.46 4.17
C GLY A 306 36.20 3.65 3.78
N ALA A 307 37.04 3.97 4.74
CA ALA A 307 38.50 3.95 4.59
C ALA A 307 39.04 2.58 4.99
N ALA A 308 39.68 1.93 4.04
CA ALA A 308 40.51 0.76 4.28
C ALA A 308 41.82 1.15 5.02
N PRO A 309 42.32 0.35 5.97
CA PRO A 309 43.60 0.59 6.59
C PRO A 309 44.76 0.10 5.71
N ARG A 310 45.75 0.96 5.50
CA ARG A 310 47.03 0.65 4.89
C ARG A 310 47.84 -0.27 5.80
N GLY A 311 48.29 -1.41 5.25
CA GLY A 311 49.26 -2.28 5.84
C GLY A 311 50.68 -1.76 5.66
N THR A 312 51.52 -2.01 6.65
CA THR A 312 52.96 -1.86 6.60
C THR A 312 53.63 -3.16 6.15
N GLU A 313 54.63 -3.00 5.28
CA GLU A 313 55.48 -4.04 4.70
C GLU A 313 56.33 -4.77 5.72
N ALA A 314 56.55 -6.09 5.48
CA ALA A 314 57.87 -6.73 5.61
C ALA A 314 57.89 -8.14 5.00
N ASP A 315 58.63 -8.22 3.93
CA ASP A 315 59.60 -9.23 3.47
C ASP A 315 59.45 -10.73 3.75
N GLY A 316 59.59 -11.54 2.68
CA GLY A 316 60.09 -12.90 2.78
C GLY A 316 59.42 -13.97 1.91
N THR A 317 59.77 -14.08 0.63
CA THR A 317 59.66 -15.29 -0.19
C THR A 317 60.83 -16.27 0.10
N PRO A 318 60.88 -17.57 -0.33
CA PRO A 318 60.14 -18.28 -1.38
C PRO A 318 59.82 -19.77 -1.14
N GLY A 319 58.96 -20.38 -1.98
CA GLY A 319 59.29 -21.67 -2.56
C GLY A 319 58.42 -22.89 -2.33
N LEU A 320 57.80 -23.34 -3.44
CA LEU A 320 57.77 -24.69 -3.98
C LEU A 320 56.79 -25.79 -3.49
N THR A 321 55.98 -26.22 -4.49
CA THR A 321 55.58 -27.60 -4.87
C THR A 321 54.56 -28.38 -4.08
N ALA A 322 53.52 -28.76 -4.84
CA ALA A 322 52.67 -29.94 -4.59
C ALA A 322 53.47 -31.23 -4.69
N PRO A 323 53.02 -32.39 -4.15
CA PRO A 323 52.26 -33.31 -4.95
C PRO A 323 51.19 -34.17 -4.24
N GLU A 324 50.39 -34.79 -5.10
CA GLU A 324 49.45 -35.91 -4.98
C GLU A 324 49.68 -36.96 -3.90
N GLY A 325 48.51 -37.53 -3.43
CA GLY A 325 48.49 -38.99 -3.31
C GLY A 325 47.91 -39.60 -2.03
N MET A 326 46.88 -40.42 -2.21
CA MET A 326 46.56 -41.69 -1.55
C MET A 326 45.77 -41.75 -0.23
N ARG A 327 44.54 -42.27 -0.40
CA ARG A 327 43.88 -43.44 0.22
C ARG A 327 44.11 -43.76 1.69
N GLY A 328 43.00 -44.03 2.39
CA GLY A 328 43.01 -44.95 3.53
C GLY A 328 41.85 -44.81 4.51
N ALA A 329 40.89 -45.71 4.34
CA ALA A 329 40.12 -46.49 5.32
C ALA A 329 39.47 -45.86 6.57
N SER A 330 38.18 -46.14 6.69
CA SER A 330 37.29 -46.11 7.86
C SER A 330 37.82 -46.82 9.10
N PRO A 331 37.19 -46.63 10.31
CA PRO A 331 35.85 -47.14 10.57
C PRO A 331 34.90 -46.22 11.40
N ASP A 332 33.65 -46.45 11.18
CA ASP A 332 32.44 -46.16 11.96
C ASP A 332 32.55 -46.72 13.41
N PRO A 333 31.82 -46.25 14.44
CA PRO A 333 30.34 -46.31 14.42
C PRO A 333 29.61 -45.21 15.23
N GLY A 334 28.32 -45.08 14.96
CA GLY A 334 27.37 -44.55 15.94
C GLY A 334 26.36 -43.55 15.38
N GLY A 335 25.23 -44.10 14.97
CA GLY A 335 24.08 -43.50 14.41
C GLY A 335 23.38 -42.45 15.26
N VAL A 336 22.53 -41.71 14.60
CA VAL A 336 21.12 -41.43 14.89
C VAL A 336 20.49 -40.76 13.67
N ASP A 337 19.39 -41.28 13.34
CA ASP A 337 18.26 -41.00 12.48
C ASP A 337 18.24 -39.66 11.73
N GLY A 338 18.35 -39.77 10.41
CA GLY A 338 17.96 -38.78 9.43
C GLY A 338 16.53 -39.05 8.97
N PHE A 339 15.69 -38.04 9.05
CA PHE A 339 14.38 -38.07 8.45
C PHE A 339 14.47 -38.19 6.93
N ALA A 340 13.94 -39.29 6.42
CA ALA A 340 13.75 -39.56 5.01
C ALA A 340 12.71 -38.58 4.44
N ARG A 341 13.10 -37.90 3.37
CA ARG A 341 12.14 -37.32 2.43
C ARG A 341 11.53 -38.48 1.64
N ASP A 342 10.24 -38.69 1.70
CA ASP A 342 9.52 -39.56 0.81
C ASP A 342 9.56 -38.97 -0.61
N GLU A 343 10.37 -39.59 -1.46
CA GLU A 343 10.28 -39.42 -2.91
C GLU A 343 9.07 -40.21 -3.41
N ALA A 344 8.18 -39.52 -4.12
CA ALA A 344 7.07 -40.14 -4.84
C ALA A 344 7.62 -41.14 -5.88
N PRO A 345 6.93 -42.28 -6.13
CA PRO A 345 7.37 -43.27 -7.11
C PRO A 345 7.25 -42.71 -8.53
N PRO A 346 8.15 -43.07 -9.47
CA PRO A 346 8.12 -42.60 -10.83
C PRO A 346 6.93 -43.19 -11.59
N SER A 347 6.16 -42.31 -12.21
CA SER A 347 5.13 -42.69 -13.18
C SER A 347 5.76 -43.35 -14.40
N PRO A 348 5.08 -44.33 -15.02
CA PRO A 348 5.60 -45.06 -16.18
C PRO A 348 5.68 -44.14 -17.40
N ALA A 349 6.85 -44.15 -18.07
CA ALA A 349 7.10 -43.46 -19.30
C ALA A 349 6.16 -43.97 -20.42
N VAL A 350 5.34 -43.04 -20.93
CA VAL A 350 4.66 -43.23 -22.22
C VAL A 350 5.47 -42.54 -23.27
N GLU A 351 6.19 -43.29 -24.08
CA GLU A 351 6.81 -42.79 -25.32
C GLU A 351 5.70 -42.41 -26.30
N GLY A 352 5.46 -41.12 -26.44
CA GLY A 352 4.64 -40.53 -27.50
C GLY A 352 5.44 -39.38 -28.10
N THR A 353 6.02 -39.60 -29.25
CA THR A 353 6.59 -38.58 -30.12
C THR A 353 5.54 -37.58 -30.51
N PHE A 354 5.56 -36.39 -29.88
CA PHE A 354 4.87 -35.21 -30.40
C PHE A 354 5.92 -34.28 -31.05
N ALA A 355 5.68 -34.05 -32.35
CA ALA A 355 6.39 -33.08 -33.16
C ALA A 355 6.26 -31.68 -32.51
N GLY A 356 7.35 -30.91 -32.55
CA GLY A 356 7.49 -29.61 -31.93
C GLY A 356 6.34 -28.65 -32.23
N SER A 357 5.72 -28.19 -31.20
CA SER A 357 5.02 -26.91 -31.14
C SER A 357 5.87 -26.01 -30.26
N GLU A 358 6.37 -24.93 -30.84
CA GLU A 358 6.99 -23.84 -30.09
C GLU A 358 6.02 -23.35 -28.99
N PRO A 359 6.51 -23.04 -27.79
CA PRO A 359 5.66 -22.42 -26.78
C PRO A 359 5.12 -21.09 -27.35
N PRO A 360 3.86 -20.74 -27.06
CA PRO A 360 3.30 -19.48 -27.54
C PRO A 360 4.15 -18.31 -27.02
N PRO A 361 4.44 -17.29 -27.87
CA PRO A 361 5.26 -16.18 -27.45
C PRO A 361 4.62 -15.48 -26.26
N VAL A 362 5.43 -15.23 -25.23
CA VAL A 362 5.03 -14.52 -24.03
C VAL A 362 4.46 -13.17 -24.48
N VAL A 363 3.18 -12.93 -24.24
CA VAL A 363 2.41 -11.75 -24.67
C VAL A 363 3.12 -10.43 -24.29
N ASN A 364 3.86 -10.42 -23.20
CA ASN A 364 4.62 -9.28 -22.73
C ASN A 364 5.80 -8.90 -23.63
N GLN A 365 6.43 -9.85 -24.31
CA GLN A 365 7.54 -9.56 -25.21
C GLN A 365 7.04 -8.92 -26.52
N ALA A 366 5.90 -9.37 -27.04
CA ALA A 366 5.29 -8.78 -28.23
C ALA A 366 4.79 -7.35 -28.00
N VAL A 367 4.29 -7.03 -26.81
CA VAL A 367 3.86 -5.67 -26.43
C VAL A 367 5.08 -4.76 -26.25
N GLY A 368 6.14 -5.22 -25.60
CA GLY A 368 7.38 -4.47 -25.44
C GLY A 368 8.03 -4.14 -26.79
N GLU A 369 8.08 -5.12 -27.71
CA GLU A 369 8.60 -4.91 -29.07
C GLU A 369 7.71 -3.99 -29.92
N ALA A 370 6.39 -4.01 -29.74
CA ALA A 370 5.46 -3.11 -30.40
C ALA A 370 5.62 -1.67 -29.93
N ILE A 371 5.81 -1.45 -28.64
CA ILE A 371 6.09 -0.14 -28.05
C ILE A 371 7.44 0.38 -28.53
N ALA A 372 8.50 -0.46 -28.54
CA ALA A 372 9.81 -0.08 -29.04
C ALA A 372 9.77 0.32 -30.53
N ARG A 373 9.03 -0.42 -31.38
CA ARG A 373 8.81 -0.09 -32.78
C ARG A 373 8.00 1.19 -33.00
N ALA A 374 7.00 1.45 -32.11
CA ALA A 374 6.19 2.66 -32.17
C ALA A 374 7.01 3.91 -31.82
N LEU A 375 7.90 3.81 -30.82
CA LEU A 375 8.83 4.88 -30.45
C LEU A 375 9.84 5.18 -31.55
N ASP A 376 10.36 4.15 -32.25
CA ASP A 376 11.32 4.28 -33.34
C ASP A 376 10.67 4.84 -34.63
N ALA A 377 9.35 4.63 -34.80
CA ALA A 377 8.57 5.11 -35.94
C ALA A 377 7.95 6.50 -35.75
N GLY A 378 8.12 7.14 -34.59
CA GLY A 378 7.48 8.43 -34.25
C GLY A 378 5.95 8.35 -34.20
N THR A 379 5.38 7.16 -34.06
CA THR A 379 3.94 6.95 -33.90
C THR A 379 3.56 7.13 -32.43
N ALA A 380 2.36 7.67 -32.18
CA ALA A 380 1.85 7.82 -30.80
C ALA A 380 1.87 6.45 -30.09
N VAL A 381 2.45 6.42 -28.88
CA VAL A 381 2.39 5.24 -28.01
C VAL A 381 0.92 4.87 -27.83
N PRO A 382 0.54 3.60 -28.03
CA PRO A 382 -0.83 3.17 -27.79
C PRO A 382 -1.26 3.58 -26.36
N PRO A 383 -2.49 4.06 -26.17
CA PRO A 383 -2.97 4.38 -24.83
C PRO A 383 -2.83 3.13 -23.93
N GLU A 384 -2.33 3.32 -22.72
CA GLU A 384 -2.28 2.24 -21.75
C GLU A 384 -3.69 1.66 -21.56
N PRO A 385 -3.80 0.32 -21.43
CA PRO A 385 -5.10 -0.29 -21.21
C PRO A 385 -5.70 0.26 -19.90
N PRO A 386 -7.03 0.45 -19.84
CA PRO A 386 -7.67 0.98 -18.64
C PRO A 386 -7.38 0.10 -17.44
N SER A 387 -7.01 0.71 -16.34
CA SER A 387 -6.77 0.05 -15.07
C SER A 387 -7.97 0.25 -14.14
N VAL A 388 -8.23 -0.75 -13.31
CA VAL A 388 -9.16 -0.69 -12.19
C VAL A 388 -8.35 -0.46 -10.92
N ALA A 389 -8.72 0.50 -10.11
CA ALA A 389 -8.13 0.69 -8.80
C ALA A 389 -8.93 -0.10 -7.76
N LEU A 390 -8.22 -0.84 -6.91
CA LEU A 390 -8.80 -1.60 -5.82
C LEU A 390 -8.43 -0.99 -4.47
N LYS A 391 -9.40 -0.99 -3.55
CA LYS A 391 -9.20 -0.79 -2.13
C LYS A 391 -9.33 -2.14 -1.43
N ILE A 392 -8.38 -2.49 -0.56
CA ILE A 392 -8.38 -3.74 0.18
C ILE A 392 -8.21 -3.44 1.67
N GLU A 393 -9.13 -3.93 2.47
CA GLU A 393 -9.14 -3.76 3.93
C GLU A 393 -9.13 -5.14 4.59
N LEU A 394 -8.12 -5.40 5.41
CA LEU A 394 -7.94 -6.63 6.17
C LEU A 394 -7.83 -6.29 7.67
N THR A 395 -8.72 -6.81 8.49
CA THR A 395 -8.64 -6.61 9.94
C THR A 395 -7.52 -7.44 10.56
N GLY A 396 -6.82 -6.87 11.54
CA GLY A 396 -5.81 -7.58 12.30
C GLY A 396 -6.39 -8.63 13.25
N VAL A 397 -5.62 -9.67 13.52
CA VAL A 397 -5.93 -10.73 14.48
C VAL A 397 -4.80 -10.86 15.49
N ASP A 398 -5.14 -10.90 16.77
CA ASP A 398 -4.15 -11.03 17.85
C ASP A 398 -3.28 -12.30 17.67
N GLY A 399 -1.98 -12.14 17.86
CA GLY A 399 -1.02 -13.22 17.72
C GLY A 399 -0.62 -13.56 16.29
N VAL A 400 -1.25 -12.95 15.29
CA VAL A 400 -1.01 -13.19 13.85
C VAL A 400 -0.29 -12.00 13.23
N ARG A 401 0.69 -12.28 12.37
CA ARG A 401 1.34 -11.28 11.50
C ARG A 401 0.79 -11.44 10.10
N PRO A 402 -0.16 -10.61 9.68
CA PRO A 402 -0.80 -10.78 8.39
C PRO A 402 0.20 -10.50 7.24
N GLU A 403 0.10 -11.28 6.19
CA GLU A 403 0.71 -11.04 4.90
C GLU A 403 -0.42 -11.06 3.86
N LEU A 404 -0.59 -9.95 3.15
CA LEU A 404 -1.61 -9.75 2.14
C LEU A 404 -0.92 -9.62 0.78
N SER A 405 -1.32 -10.44 -0.20
CA SER A 405 -0.79 -10.38 -1.55
C SER A 405 -1.90 -10.21 -2.57
N VAL A 406 -1.66 -9.40 -3.59
CA VAL A 406 -2.50 -9.29 -4.79
C VAL A 406 -1.74 -9.93 -5.94
N LEU A 407 -2.36 -10.91 -6.60
CA LEU A 407 -1.74 -11.66 -7.69
C LEU A 407 -2.56 -11.49 -8.98
N SER A 408 -1.88 -11.53 -10.11
CA SER A 408 -2.54 -11.57 -11.42
C SER A 408 -3.28 -12.91 -11.65
N ALA A 409 -4.05 -12.99 -12.73
CA ALA A 409 -4.69 -14.25 -13.15
C ALA A 409 -3.69 -15.40 -13.42
N ALA A 410 -2.43 -15.08 -13.66
CA ALA A 410 -1.32 -16.04 -13.83
C ALA A 410 -0.57 -16.30 -12.52
N GLU A 411 -1.13 -15.93 -11.37
CA GLU A 411 -0.56 -16.07 -10.02
C GLU A 411 0.77 -15.32 -9.82
N ALA A 412 1.09 -14.36 -10.70
CA ALA A 412 2.27 -13.51 -10.53
C ALA A 412 1.96 -12.40 -9.51
N PRO A 413 2.85 -12.13 -8.54
CA PRO A 413 2.63 -11.10 -7.54
C PRO A 413 2.63 -9.71 -8.18
N LEU A 414 1.58 -8.95 -7.93
CA LEU A 414 1.44 -7.54 -8.29
C LEU A 414 1.83 -6.66 -7.09
N PHE A 415 1.38 -7.05 -5.90
CA PHE A 415 1.62 -6.34 -4.66
C PHE A 415 1.70 -7.32 -3.48
N THR A 416 2.54 -7.04 -2.48
CA THR A 416 2.60 -7.83 -1.24
C THR A 416 2.91 -6.91 -0.06
N LEU A 417 2.09 -6.96 0.97
CA LEU A 417 2.23 -6.22 2.20
C LEU A 417 2.32 -7.15 3.40
N ARG A 418 3.23 -6.85 4.34
CA ARG A 418 3.41 -7.58 5.59
C ARG A 418 3.14 -6.67 6.77
N GLY A 419 2.19 -7.05 7.59
CA GLY A 419 1.85 -6.34 8.83
C GLY A 419 2.66 -6.78 10.03
N LYS A 420 2.54 -5.99 11.10
CA LYS A 420 2.96 -6.40 12.45
C LYS A 420 1.88 -7.29 13.06
N GLU A 421 2.21 -7.88 14.20
CA GLU A 421 1.26 -8.70 14.95
C GLU A 421 0.00 -7.89 15.32
N GLY A 422 -1.16 -8.41 14.95
CA GLY A 422 -2.46 -7.76 15.18
C GLY A 422 -2.74 -6.53 14.32
N GLU A 423 -1.91 -6.20 13.36
CA GLU A 423 -2.07 -4.99 12.53
C GLU A 423 -3.18 -5.17 11.49
N THR A 424 -4.07 -4.18 11.42
CA THR A 424 -5.03 -4.02 10.33
C THR A 424 -4.30 -3.45 9.12
N LEU A 425 -4.53 -4.02 7.93
CA LEU A 425 -3.93 -3.57 6.68
C LEU A 425 -4.97 -2.88 5.82
N SER A 426 -4.64 -1.72 5.29
CA SER A 426 -5.46 -0.97 4.34
C SER A 426 -4.60 -0.58 3.14
N LEU A 427 -4.98 -1.06 1.97
CA LEU A 427 -4.35 -0.74 0.70
C LEU A 427 -5.29 0.10 -0.13
N ARG A 428 -4.75 1.14 -0.77
CA ARG A 428 -5.51 2.08 -1.60
C ARG A 428 -4.94 2.08 -3.02
N ASN A 429 -5.80 2.38 -3.97
CA ASN A 429 -5.43 2.60 -5.37
C ASN A 429 -4.60 1.47 -6.02
N ILE A 430 -4.74 0.21 -5.57
CA ILE A 430 -4.01 -0.90 -6.17
C ILE A 430 -4.43 -1.05 -7.62
N GLY A 431 -3.54 -0.70 -8.53
CA GLY A 431 -3.78 -0.70 -9.98
C GLY A 431 -3.73 -2.12 -10.56
N VAL A 432 -4.85 -2.57 -11.10
CA VAL A 432 -4.94 -3.84 -11.83
C VAL A 432 -5.47 -3.57 -13.23
N ARG A 433 -4.90 -4.25 -14.24
CA ARG A 433 -5.35 -4.05 -15.62
C ARG A 433 -6.73 -4.64 -15.81
N ALA A 434 -7.67 -3.84 -16.29
CA ALA A 434 -9.04 -4.29 -16.52
C ALA A 434 -9.15 -5.49 -17.49
N MET A 435 -8.16 -5.63 -18.40
CA MET A 435 -8.09 -6.76 -19.32
C MET A 435 -7.73 -8.09 -18.65
N ASP A 436 -7.14 -8.09 -17.46
CA ASP A 436 -6.78 -9.32 -16.73
C ASP A 436 -8.03 -10.05 -16.20
N ARG A 437 -9.16 -9.38 -16.10
CA ARG A 437 -10.49 -9.91 -15.75
C ARG A 437 -10.59 -10.58 -14.39
N VAL A 438 -9.51 -11.14 -13.87
CA VAL A 438 -9.44 -11.84 -12.60
C VAL A 438 -8.15 -11.45 -11.89
N VAL A 439 -8.24 -11.20 -10.60
CA VAL A 439 -7.10 -11.12 -9.69
C VAL A 439 -7.35 -12.02 -8.49
N TYR A 440 -6.28 -12.47 -7.87
CA TYR A 440 -6.36 -13.19 -6.60
C TYR A 440 -5.88 -12.28 -5.48
N VAL A 441 -6.58 -12.34 -4.36
CA VAL A 441 -6.14 -11.77 -3.09
C VAL A 441 -5.85 -12.93 -2.15
N VAL A 442 -4.63 -12.96 -1.61
CA VAL A 442 -4.18 -14.05 -0.73
C VAL A 442 -3.84 -13.48 0.63
N VAL A 443 -4.46 -14.05 1.66
CA VAL A 443 -4.21 -13.71 3.06
C VAL A 443 -3.49 -14.90 3.70
N LYS A 444 -2.39 -14.64 4.38
CA LYS A 444 -1.61 -15.65 5.10
C LYS A 444 -0.83 -15.04 6.25
N THR A 445 -0.07 -15.86 6.96
CA THR A 445 0.77 -15.40 8.05
C THR A 445 2.25 -15.38 7.68
N SER A 446 2.93 -14.28 8.04
CA SER A 446 4.38 -14.18 7.91
C SER A 446 5.11 -15.05 8.94
N TRP A 447 6.29 -15.54 8.58
CA TRP A 447 7.16 -16.27 9.50
C TRP A 447 7.60 -15.41 10.70
N VAL A 448 7.61 -16.02 11.88
CA VAL A 448 8.08 -15.43 13.13
C VAL A 448 9.19 -16.30 13.72
N GLY A 449 10.24 -15.66 14.22
CA GLY A 449 11.41 -16.35 14.74
C GLY A 449 12.43 -16.74 13.66
N THR A 450 13.51 -17.39 14.08
CA THR A 450 14.61 -17.80 13.19
C THR A 450 15.07 -19.21 13.52
N GLY A 451 15.61 -19.91 12.53
CA GLY A 451 16.15 -21.25 12.71
C GLY A 451 15.08 -22.26 13.15
N LYS A 452 15.34 -23.00 14.24
CA LYS A 452 14.41 -24.02 14.76
C LYS A 452 13.18 -23.47 15.46
N GLU A 453 13.17 -22.17 15.78
CA GLU A 453 12.05 -21.47 16.41
C GLU A 453 11.16 -20.77 15.38
N ALA A 454 11.53 -20.84 14.11
CA ALA A 454 10.74 -20.28 13.04
C ALA A 454 9.38 -21.01 12.94
N ARG A 455 8.29 -20.23 13.01
CA ARG A 455 6.91 -20.74 12.90
C ARG A 455 6.04 -19.74 12.16
N ARG A 456 4.97 -20.22 11.56
CA ARG A 456 3.85 -19.37 11.10
C ARG A 456 2.81 -19.32 12.22
N PRO A 457 2.56 -18.16 12.84
CA PRO A 457 1.50 -18.03 13.82
C PRO A 457 0.14 -18.22 13.15
N PHE A 458 -0.86 -18.63 13.92
CA PHE A 458 -2.23 -18.86 13.45
C PHE A 458 -3.23 -18.53 14.56
N ASN A 459 -4.51 -18.39 14.22
CA ASN A 459 -5.58 -18.21 15.21
C ASN A 459 -6.89 -18.84 14.71
N ALA A 460 -7.22 -20.04 15.22
CA ALA A 460 -8.43 -20.78 14.88
C ALA A 460 -9.68 -20.32 15.63
N THR A 461 -9.60 -19.23 16.42
CA THR A 461 -10.68 -18.77 17.30
C THR A 461 -11.14 -17.34 17.05
N MET A 462 -10.27 -16.49 16.49
CA MET A 462 -10.57 -15.11 16.16
C MET A 462 -10.53 -14.93 14.64
N PRO A 463 -11.64 -14.63 14.01
CA PRO A 463 -11.66 -14.39 12.57
C PRO A 463 -11.07 -13.03 12.22
N TYR A 464 -10.57 -12.92 11.00
CA TYR A 464 -10.37 -11.64 10.33
C TYR A 464 -11.55 -11.33 9.41
N THR A 465 -11.64 -10.10 8.94
CA THR A 465 -12.50 -9.71 7.82
C THR A 465 -11.66 -9.16 6.69
N LEU A 466 -11.99 -9.55 5.45
CA LEU A 466 -11.40 -9.02 4.24
C LEU A 466 -12.49 -8.38 3.39
N THR A 467 -12.27 -7.14 2.96
CA THR A 467 -13.13 -6.45 2.00
C THR A 467 -12.27 -5.99 0.82
N VAL A 468 -12.68 -6.36 -0.38
CA VAL A 468 -12.08 -5.88 -1.63
C VAL A 468 -13.13 -5.08 -2.38
N SER A 469 -12.88 -3.81 -2.60
CA SER A 469 -13.79 -2.91 -3.30
C SER A 469 -13.11 -2.20 -4.45
N GLN A 470 -13.88 -1.78 -5.45
CA GLN A 470 -13.37 -0.91 -6.49
C GLN A 470 -13.34 0.53 -5.95
N GLU A 471 -12.22 1.22 -6.16
CA GLU A 471 -12.17 2.66 -5.95
C GLU A 471 -12.51 3.38 -7.25
N GLU A 472 -13.25 4.47 -7.14
CA GLU A 472 -13.36 5.43 -8.23
C GLU A 472 -12.02 6.19 -8.37
N ALA A 473 -11.04 5.52 -8.96
CA ALA A 473 -9.82 6.19 -9.36
C ALA A 473 -10.17 7.14 -10.51
N GLY A 474 -10.44 8.39 -10.19
CA GLY A 474 -10.52 9.45 -11.19
C GLY A 474 -9.21 9.49 -11.98
N ALA A 475 -9.23 10.07 -13.19
CA ALA A 475 -8.03 10.23 -14.03
C ALA A 475 -6.87 10.95 -13.31
N SER A 476 -7.10 11.49 -12.13
CA SER A 476 -6.12 12.17 -11.28
C SER A 476 -5.60 11.33 -10.11
N ALA A 477 -6.08 10.12 -9.89
CA ALA A 477 -5.53 9.24 -8.85
C ALA A 477 -4.17 8.66 -9.28
N GLU A 478 -3.31 8.37 -8.32
CA GLU A 478 -2.19 7.47 -8.51
C GLU A 478 -2.66 6.03 -8.65
N LEU A 479 -1.77 5.16 -9.08
CA LEU A 479 -2.01 3.71 -9.11
C LEU A 479 -0.81 3.01 -8.49
N GLU A 480 -1.07 2.21 -7.48
CA GLU A 480 -0.09 1.38 -6.81
C GLU A 480 0.14 0.03 -7.52
N PRO A 481 1.35 -0.54 -7.43
CA PRO A 481 2.53 0.00 -6.76
C PRO A 481 3.28 1.04 -7.62
N ASN A 482 3.69 2.15 -7.01
CA ASN A 482 4.50 3.18 -7.64
C ASN A 482 5.79 3.50 -6.85
N ASP A 483 6.19 2.61 -5.95
CA ASP A 483 7.39 2.72 -5.10
C ASP A 483 8.72 2.79 -5.86
N GLU A 484 8.72 2.52 -7.16
CA GLU A 484 9.91 2.45 -7.98
C GLU A 484 9.81 3.39 -9.19
N LEU A 485 10.92 4.05 -9.56
CA LEU A 485 10.95 5.03 -10.66
C LEU A 485 10.36 4.53 -11.97
N HIS A 486 10.55 3.25 -12.31
CA HIS A 486 10.01 2.69 -13.55
C HIS A 486 8.48 2.48 -13.51
N LYS A 487 7.87 2.57 -12.33
CA LYS A 487 6.43 2.51 -12.09
C LYS A 487 5.84 3.89 -11.78
N ALA A 488 6.64 4.96 -11.88
CA ALA A 488 6.22 6.31 -11.52
C ALA A 488 4.93 6.72 -12.23
N THR A 489 3.98 7.23 -11.47
CA THR A 489 2.68 7.72 -11.96
C THR A 489 2.87 8.96 -12.83
N PRO A 490 2.41 8.98 -14.10
CA PRO A 490 2.54 10.16 -14.95
C PRO A 490 1.73 11.35 -14.43
N VAL A 491 2.36 12.54 -14.37
CA VAL A 491 1.69 13.81 -14.12
C VAL A 491 1.90 14.75 -15.31
N THR A 492 0.86 15.48 -15.71
CA THR A 492 0.93 16.40 -16.85
C THR A 492 1.21 17.82 -16.37
N ALA A 493 1.85 18.62 -17.24
CA ALA A 493 2.00 20.07 -17.03
C ALA A 493 0.63 20.74 -16.86
N GLY A 494 0.46 21.54 -15.81
CA GLY A 494 -0.82 22.16 -15.45
C GLY A 494 -1.80 21.20 -14.76
N GLY A 495 -1.42 19.93 -14.57
CA GLY A 495 -2.24 18.91 -13.94
C GLY A 495 -1.88 18.62 -12.48
N TYR A 496 -2.58 17.64 -11.92
CA TYR A 496 -2.32 17.14 -10.57
C TYR A 496 -2.54 15.63 -10.47
N ARG A 497 -2.01 15.03 -9.41
CA ARG A 497 -2.35 13.68 -8.96
C ARG A 497 -2.76 13.71 -7.51
N GLN A 498 -3.57 12.73 -7.10
CA GLN A 498 -3.94 12.48 -5.70
C GLN A 498 -3.44 11.11 -5.32
N GLY A 499 -2.79 11.04 -4.17
CA GLY A 499 -2.23 9.80 -3.65
C GLY A 499 -2.47 9.64 -2.16
N PHE A 500 -2.22 8.43 -1.67
CA PHE A 500 -2.28 8.11 -0.24
C PHE A 500 -0.91 7.64 0.20
N LEU A 501 -0.41 8.18 1.29
CA LEU A 501 0.80 7.64 1.88
C LEU A 501 0.42 6.46 2.78
N ALA A 502 0.29 5.29 2.22
CA ALA A 502 -0.10 4.05 2.91
C ALA A 502 0.23 2.81 2.07
N PRO A 503 0.89 1.81 2.69
CA PRO A 503 1.14 1.60 4.12
C PRO A 503 2.35 2.36 4.66
N LYS A 504 2.69 2.14 5.94
CA LYS A 504 3.90 2.71 6.56
C LYS A 504 5.18 2.42 5.79
N GLY A 505 5.91 3.48 5.46
CA GLY A 505 7.14 3.38 4.67
C GLY A 505 6.91 3.45 3.17
N ASP A 506 5.70 3.73 2.77
CA ASP A 506 5.28 4.01 1.41
C ASP A 506 6.07 5.14 0.75
N VAL A 507 6.28 5.02 -0.56
CA VAL A 507 7.08 5.96 -1.35
C VAL A 507 6.48 6.09 -2.74
N ASP A 508 5.89 7.23 -3.03
CA ASP A 508 5.23 7.48 -4.30
C ASP A 508 6.12 8.19 -5.30
N HIS A 509 6.26 7.62 -6.49
CA HIS A 509 6.98 8.27 -7.59
C HIS A 509 6.04 8.80 -8.65
N PHE A 510 6.36 10.01 -9.11
CA PHE A 510 5.66 10.71 -10.18
C PHE A 510 6.64 11.11 -11.27
N VAL A 511 6.18 11.11 -12.53
CA VAL A 511 7.00 11.52 -13.67
C VAL A 511 6.31 12.60 -14.50
N LEU A 512 6.99 13.73 -14.70
CA LEU A 512 6.66 14.76 -15.68
C LEU A 512 7.48 14.51 -16.94
N LYS A 513 6.84 14.36 -18.08
CA LYS A 513 7.50 14.24 -19.39
C LYS A 513 7.27 15.51 -20.21
N THR A 514 8.34 16.14 -20.67
CA THR A 514 8.30 17.36 -21.48
C THR A 514 9.03 17.15 -22.79
N SER A 515 8.54 17.78 -23.85
CA SER A 515 9.19 17.77 -25.16
C SER A 515 10.14 18.96 -25.38
N GLU A 516 10.02 19.98 -24.54
CA GLU A 516 10.82 21.20 -24.60
C GLU A 516 11.28 21.55 -23.16
N PRO A 517 12.39 22.29 -23.03
CA PRO A 517 12.85 22.76 -21.74
C PRO A 517 11.82 23.65 -21.03
N VAL A 518 11.48 23.32 -19.82
CA VAL A 518 10.55 24.08 -18.96
C VAL A 518 11.11 24.20 -17.55
N LEU A 519 10.63 25.20 -16.83
CA LEU A 519 10.77 25.30 -15.41
C LEU A 519 9.47 24.85 -14.75
N ALA A 520 9.54 23.84 -13.90
CA ALA A 520 8.40 23.29 -13.20
C ALA A 520 8.36 23.81 -11.76
N LYS A 521 7.16 24.15 -11.31
CA LYS A 521 6.81 24.34 -9.90
C LYS A 521 5.98 23.15 -9.47
N VAL A 522 6.43 22.46 -8.42
CA VAL A 522 5.76 21.30 -7.86
C VAL A 522 5.25 21.64 -6.46
N GLU A 523 3.97 21.45 -6.22
CA GLU A 523 3.33 21.74 -4.93
C GLU A 523 2.65 20.49 -4.41
N LEU A 524 2.97 20.13 -3.17
CA LEU A 524 2.41 19.00 -2.43
C LEU A 524 1.54 19.55 -1.28
N THR A 525 0.27 19.15 -1.21
CA THR A 525 -0.59 19.57 -0.11
C THR A 525 -0.24 18.84 1.16
N GLY A 526 -0.32 19.52 2.29
CA GLY A 526 -0.25 18.85 3.59
C GLY A 526 -1.50 18.01 3.89
N VAL A 527 -1.31 16.96 4.67
CA VAL A 527 -2.36 16.04 5.12
C VAL A 527 -2.30 15.89 6.63
N GLU A 528 -3.46 15.81 7.28
CA GLU A 528 -3.55 15.61 8.73
C GLU A 528 -2.72 14.40 9.18
N ARG A 529 -1.92 14.57 10.23
CA ARG A 529 -1.04 13.55 10.84
C ARG A 529 0.14 13.10 9.99
N LEU A 530 0.33 13.64 8.78
CA LEU A 530 1.49 13.37 7.96
C LEU A 530 2.46 14.54 7.98
N ASP A 531 3.73 14.20 8.07
CA ASP A 531 4.87 15.06 7.77
C ASP A 531 5.45 14.55 6.45
N LEU A 532 5.16 15.26 5.36
CA LEU A 532 5.47 14.84 4.00
C LEU A 532 6.79 15.43 3.55
N VAL A 533 7.48 14.72 2.71
CA VAL A 533 8.72 15.14 2.05
C VAL A 533 8.53 15.06 0.55
N LEU A 534 8.86 16.14 -0.15
CA LEU A 534 8.87 16.20 -1.61
C LEU A 534 10.31 16.26 -2.11
N SER A 535 10.70 15.34 -2.98
CA SER A 535 12.05 15.32 -3.55
C SER A 535 11.99 15.27 -5.08
N MET A 536 12.97 15.92 -5.74
CA MET A 536 13.33 15.61 -7.12
C MET A 536 14.41 14.52 -7.08
N VAL A 537 14.25 13.50 -7.89
CA VAL A 537 15.16 12.35 -7.94
C VAL A 537 15.62 12.06 -9.36
N GLU A 538 16.79 11.48 -9.47
CA GLU A 538 17.40 11.05 -10.73
C GLU A 538 17.52 9.52 -10.76
N PRO A 539 17.25 8.87 -11.91
CA PRO A 539 17.46 7.45 -12.05
C PRO A 539 18.89 7.04 -11.70
N PRO A 540 19.08 5.83 -11.15
CA PRO A 540 20.42 5.35 -10.83
C PRO A 540 21.28 5.20 -12.09
N GLU A 541 22.58 5.48 -11.97
CA GLU A 541 23.56 5.14 -12.97
C GLU A 541 23.82 3.61 -12.97
N GLY A 542 23.21 2.88 -13.92
CA GLY A 542 23.33 1.42 -14.07
C GLY A 542 22.26 0.61 -13.34
N GLU A 543 22.22 -0.71 -13.61
CA GLU A 543 21.12 -1.60 -13.19
C GLU A 543 21.05 -1.87 -11.65
N SER A 544 22.09 -1.61 -10.90
CA SER A 544 22.15 -1.89 -9.46
C SER A 544 22.31 -0.66 -8.55
N GLY A 545 22.23 0.54 -9.14
CA GLY A 545 22.35 1.79 -8.41
C GLY A 545 21.10 2.13 -7.58
N LYS A 546 21.25 3.08 -6.67
CA LYS A 546 20.12 3.73 -6.00
C LYS A 546 19.83 5.04 -6.73
N GLU A 547 18.58 5.48 -6.70
CA GLU A 547 18.20 6.81 -7.14
C GLU A 547 18.96 7.90 -6.37
N THR A 548 19.26 8.99 -7.04
CA THR A 548 19.95 10.12 -6.44
C THR A 548 18.93 11.23 -6.17
N VAL A 549 18.89 11.70 -4.91
CA VAL A 549 18.10 12.88 -4.55
C VAL A 549 18.84 14.14 -4.98
N LEU A 550 18.19 14.93 -5.84
CA LEU A 550 18.75 16.17 -6.36
C LEU A 550 18.29 17.39 -5.56
N LEU A 551 16.99 17.42 -5.23
CA LEU A 551 16.35 18.45 -4.40
C LEU A 551 15.47 17.76 -3.37
N ARG A 552 15.35 18.37 -2.20
CA ARG A 552 14.52 17.85 -1.12
C ARG A 552 13.90 18.97 -0.32
N ALA A 553 12.59 19.09 -0.40
CA ALA A 553 11.78 19.97 0.44
C ALA A 553 11.23 19.19 1.63
N ASN A 554 11.48 19.69 2.84
CA ASN A 554 11.01 19.18 4.12
C ASN A 554 11.05 20.33 5.15
N ASP A 555 10.53 21.48 4.73
CA ASP A 555 10.49 22.70 5.54
C ASP A 555 9.20 22.82 6.33
N GLY A 556 8.14 22.17 5.85
CA GLY A 556 6.87 22.06 6.52
C GLY A 556 6.95 21.14 7.74
N ALA A 557 6.06 21.35 8.69
CA ALA A 557 5.78 20.42 9.78
C ALA A 557 4.60 19.52 9.39
N ILE A 558 4.20 18.67 10.32
CA ILE A 558 2.97 17.85 10.17
C ILE A 558 1.82 18.73 9.64
N LYS A 559 1.18 18.29 8.56
CA LYS A 559 0.07 18.97 7.88
C LYS A 559 0.45 20.18 7.01
N GLU A 560 1.69 20.60 7.03
CA GLU A 560 2.13 21.72 6.19
C GLU A 560 2.44 21.23 4.76
N PRO A 561 2.28 22.11 3.75
CA PRO A 561 2.58 21.79 2.36
C PRO A 561 4.08 21.85 2.06
N GLU A 562 4.54 21.04 1.10
CA GLU A 562 5.91 21.11 0.55
C GLU A 562 5.91 21.61 -0.90
N ARG A 563 7.02 22.17 -1.34
CA ARG A 563 7.18 22.75 -2.68
C ARG A 563 8.58 22.54 -3.23
N LEU A 564 8.67 22.54 -4.56
CA LEU A 564 9.93 22.76 -5.29
C LEU A 564 9.67 23.81 -6.36
N ASN A 565 10.52 24.83 -6.41
CA ASN A 565 10.42 25.93 -7.38
C ASN A 565 11.46 25.74 -8.49
N ASN A 566 11.19 26.32 -9.66
CA ASN A 566 12.12 26.49 -10.77
C ASN A 566 12.88 25.21 -11.21
N VAL A 567 12.25 24.03 -11.01
CA VAL A 567 12.83 22.74 -11.39
C VAL A 567 13.01 22.68 -12.89
N ALA A 568 14.23 22.60 -13.37
CA ALA A 568 14.54 22.53 -14.80
C ALA A 568 14.22 21.12 -15.32
N CYS A 569 13.27 21.05 -16.23
CA CYS A 569 12.83 19.80 -16.86
C CYS A 569 13.03 19.84 -18.37
N ASN A 570 13.77 18.85 -18.89
CA ASN A 570 13.95 18.60 -20.31
C ASN A 570 13.93 17.10 -20.55
N GLY A 571 12.81 16.55 -20.99
CA GLY A 571 12.56 15.12 -21.05
C GLY A 571 11.78 14.62 -19.83
N ALA A 572 12.27 13.62 -19.11
CA ALA A 572 11.62 13.04 -17.94
C ALA A 572 12.19 13.61 -16.63
N CYS A 573 11.34 14.19 -15.80
CA CYS A 573 11.66 14.61 -14.44
C CYS A 573 10.87 13.78 -13.43
N TYR A 574 11.54 13.24 -12.44
CA TYR A 574 10.93 12.39 -11.43
C TYR A 574 10.82 13.11 -10.10
N PHE A 575 9.67 12.95 -9.47
CA PHE A 575 9.38 13.47 -8.13
C PHE A 575 9.01 12.31 -7.22
N ARG A 576 9.45 12.40 -5.98
CA ARG A 576 9.18 11.41 -4.95
C ARG A 576 8.49 12.07 -3.77
N VAL A 577 7.41 11.44 -3.30
CA VAL A 577 6.70 11.78 -2.07
C VAL A 577 6.91 10.66 -1.07
N GLU A 578 7.26 11.00 0.15
CA GLU A 578 7.47 10.05 1.23
C GLU A 578 7.15 10.67 2.58
N GLY A 579 7.01 9.86 3.63
CA GLY A 579 6.92 10.35 5.01
C GLY A 579 8.28 10.77 5.56
N ALA A 580 8.32 11.87 6.30
CA ALA A 580 9.52 12.31 7.00
C ALA A 580 9.99 11.26 8.01
N SER A 581 11.28 11.19 8.24
CA SER A 581 11.83 10.35 9.30
C SER A 581 11.70 11.04 10.66
N ARG A 582 11.23 10.32 11.67
CA ARG A 582 11.19 10.82 13.05
C ARG A 582 11.92 9.88 14.00
N LYS A 583 12.35 10.41 15.12
CA LYS A 583 13.10 9.63 16.13
C LYS A 583 12.14 9.07 17.17
N VAL A 584 12.03 7.73 17.22
CA VAL A 584 11.24 7.00 18.22
C VAL A 584 12.18 6.08 18.98
N ASP A 585 12.23 6.19 20.30
CA ASP A 585 13.12 5.40 21.18
C ASP A 585 14.59 5.39 20.74
N GLY A 586 15.06 6.55 20.25
CA GLY A 586 16.45 6.71 19.80
C GLY A 586 16.76 6.19 18.41
N LYS A 587 15.80 5.57 17.72
CA LYS A 587 15.93 5.06 16.34
C LYS A 587 15.17 5.95 15.37
N TRP A 588 15.73 6.17 14.18
CA TRP A 588 15.02 6.82 13.08
C TRP A 588 14.03 5.84 12.45
N VAL A 589 12.79 6.26 12.31
CA VAL A 589 11.71 5.49 11.70
C VAL A 589 10.96 6.34 10.68
N LYS A 590 10.49 5.71 9.61
CA LYS A 590 9.51 6.24 8.67
C LYS A 590 8.21 5.50 8.92
N ASP A 591 7.33 6.05 9.73
CA ASP A 591 6.09 5.40 10.18
C ASP A 591 4.87 6.30 10.04
N PHE A 592 4.98 7.39 9.28
CA PHE A 592 3.84 8.17 8.86
C PHE A 592 2.98 7.36 7.87
N GLU A 593 1.68 7.41 8.06
CA GLU A 593 0.70 6.69 7.25
C GLU A 593 -0.65 7.38 7.32
N ASN A 594 -1.32 7.50 6.19
CA ASN A 594 -2.72 7.93 6.13
C ASN A 594 -3.41 7.35 4.89
N ALA A 595 -4.24 6.32 5.09
CA ALA A 595 -5.05 5.68 4.05
C ALA A 595 -6.46 6.32 3.90
N GLU A 596 -6.77 7.37 4.69
CA GLU A 596 -8.11 8.00 4.70
C GLU A 596 -8.16 9.28 3.87
N GLN A 597 -7.08 10.08 3.93
CA GLN A 597 -7.02 11.40 3.30
C GLN A 597 -5.90 11.44 2.26
N PRO A 598 -6.22 11.67 0.98
CA PRO A 598 -5.21 11.77 -0.05
C PRO A 598 -4.46 13.10 0.04
N TYR A 599 -3.16 13.08 -0.26
CA TYR A 599 -2.44 14.27 -0.62
C TYR A 599 -2.69 14.62 -2.10
N ARG A 600 -2.28 15.80 -2.51
CA ARG A 600 -2.30 16.24 -3.91
C ARG A 600 -0.93 16.79 -4.30
N ILE A 601 -0.36 16.23 -5.36
CA ILE A 601 0.80 16.80 -6.04
C ILE A 601 0.34 17.54 -7.30
N THR A 602 0.68 18.84 -7.41
CA THR A 602 0.33 19.69 -8.55
C THR A 602 1.61 20.15 -9.25
N VAL A 603 1.66 20.04 -10.55
CA VAL A 603 2.80 20.47 -11.35
C VAL A 603 2.36 21.56 -12.33
N THR A 604 2.94 22.76 -12.19
CA THR A 604 2.77 23.85 -13.14
C THR A 604 4.10 24.11 -13.84
N THR A 605 4.06 24.51 -15.12
CA THR A 605 5.28 24.73 -15.90
C THR A 605 5.24 26.07 -16.62
N VAL A 606 6.42 26.66 -16.78
CA VAL A 606 6.65 27.80 -17.65
C VAL A 606 7.80 27.51 -18.60
N PRO A 607 7.83 28.06 -19.84
CA PRO A 607 8.96 27.92 -20.72
C PRO A 607 10.25 28.45 -20.08
N ASP A 608 11.34 27.73 -20.19
CA ASP A 608 12.64 28.20 -19.75
C ASP A 608 13.19 29.24 -20.72
N ASN A 609 13.16 30.49 -20.31
CA ASN A 609 13.64 31.65 -21.08
C ASN A 609 15.02 32.15 -20.64
N GLY A 610 15.66 31.49 -19.66
CA GLY A 610 16.98 31.81 -19.13
C GLY A 610 17.02 32.99 -18.16
N GLY A 611 15.88 33.58 -17.81
CA GLY A 611 15.78 34.69 -16.86
C GLY A 611 15.53 34.27 -15.40
N GLU A 612 15.27 33.01 -15.18
CA GLU A 612 15.06 32.43 -13.88
C GLU A 612 16.15 31.38 -13.57
N GLU A 613 16.37 31.08 -12.28
CA GLU A 613 17.24 29.99 -11.88
C GLU A 613 16.75 28.65 -12.40
N ARG A 614 17.65 27.68 -12.48
CA ARG A 614 17.38 26.32 -12.95
C ARG A 614 17.80 25.32 -11.90
N GLU A 615 16.84 24.88 -11.13
CA GLU A 615 17.08 23.86 -10.15
C GLU A 615 17.16 22.45 -10.77
N PRO A 616 18.06 21.57 -10.28
CA PRO A 616 18.99 21.76 -9.16
C PRO A 616 20.29 22.47 -9.58
N ASN A 617 20.66 23.52 -8.85
CA ASN A 617 21.92 24.24 -9.03
C ASN A 617 22.73 24.31 -7.72
N ASN A 618 22.44 23.45 -6.75
CA ASN A 618 22.95 23.47 -5.38
C ASN A 618 24.44 23.06 -5.24
N THR A 619 25.09 22.70 -6.34
CA THR A 619 26.50 22.31 -6.34
C THR A 619 27.29 23.00 -7.47
N ALA A 620 28.61 23.11 -7.30
CA ALA A 620 29.47 23.69 -8.30
C ALA A 620 29.39 23.01 -9.69
N GLU A 621 29.18 21.71 -9.69
CA GLU A 621 29.07 20.90 -10.91
C GLU A 621 27.78 21.16 -11.67
N ARG A 622 26.72 21.59 -10.94
CA ARG A 622 25.39 21.89 -11.48
C ARG A 622 25.14 23.40 -11.62
N ALA A 623 26.18 24.22 -11.46
CA ALA A 623 26.06 25.66 -11.54
C ALA A 623 25.47 26.13 -12.89
N GLN A 624 24.47 27.02 -12.82
CA GLN A 624 23.84 27.61 -14.00
C GLN A 624 24.74 28.64 -14.66
N ASP A 625 24.88 28.61 -15.98
CA ASP A 625 25.67 29.61 -16.72
C ASP A 625 25.02 30.99 -16.67
N LEU A 626 25.84 32.01 -16.37
CA LEU A 626 25.50 33.45 -16.40
C LEU A 626 25.98 34.12 -17.66
N MET A 627 25.20 35.05 -18.14
CA MET A 627 25.61 36.01 -19.17
C MET A 627 25.80 37.41 -18.61
N LEU A 628 26.93 38.03 -18.92
CA LEU A 628 27.19 39.41 -18.48
C LEU A 628 26.06 40.36 -18.91
N GLY A 629 25.56 41.15 -17.96
CA GLY A 629 24.50 42.13 -18.16
C GLY A 629 23.08 41.55 -18.17
N GLN A 630 22.91 40.22 -18.08
CA GLN A 630 21.60 39.62 -18.00
C GLN A 630 21.27 39.26 -16.54
N PRO A 631 20.15 39.73 -15.99
CA PRO A 631 19.73 39.35 -14.66
C PRO A 631 19.16 37.93 -14.65
N VAL A 632 19.43 37.19 -13.58
CA VAL A 632 18.76 35.93 -13.23
C VAL A 632 18.02 36.12 -11.91
N ARG A 633 16.82 35.57 -11.80
CA ARG A 633 16.01 35.57 -10.59
C ARG A 633 16.00 34.18 -9.99
N GLY A 634 16.03 34.12 -8.67
CA GLY A 634 15.95 32.83 -7.97
C GLY A 634 15.25 32.97 -6.63
N THR A 635 15.00 31.86 -5.99
CA THR A 635 14.42 31.75 -4.65
C THR A 635 15.41 31.05 -3.73
N VAL A 636 15.43 31.40 -2.46
CA VAL A 636 16.19 30.64 -1.45
C VAL A 636 15.20 29.69 -0.79
N TYR A 637 14.99 28.52 -1.40
CA TYR A 637 14.04 27.52 -0.95
C TYR A 637 14.31 26.14 -1.56
N PRO A 638 14.35 25.07 -0.74
CA PRO A 638 14.03 24.95 0.69
C PRO A 638 15.10 25.52 1.64
N VAL A 639 14.94 25.34 2.95
CA VAL A 639 15.96 25.73 3.94
C VAL A 639 17.31 25.07 3.60
N LYS A 640 18.41 25.87 3.68
CA LYS A 640 19.77 25.46 3.26
C LYS A 640 19.99 25.39 1.74
N ASP A 641 19.07 25.94 1.00
CA ASP A 641 19.26 26.13 -0.43
C ASP A 641 20.51 26.98 -0.74
N THR A 642 21.17 26.60 -1.83
CA THR A 642 22.44 27.25 -2.23
C THR A 642 22.54 27.25 -3.74
N ASP A 643 22.44 28.41 -4.35
CA ASP A 643 22.44 28.56 -5.79
C ASP A 643 23.84 28.87 -6.31
N PHE A 644 24.34 28.03 -7.19
CA PHE A 644 25.59 28.25 -7.89
C PHE A 644 25.36 28.72 -9.33
N PHE A 645 26.01 29.85 -9.67
CA PHE A 645 25.99 30.44 -11.01
C PHE A 645 27.41 30.54 -11.55
N ARG A 646 27.61 30.06 -12.78
CA ARG A 646 28.89 29.97 -13.46
C ARG A 646 29.09 31.14 -14.43
N LEU A 647 30.17 31.90 -14.29
CA LEU A 647 30.61 32.90 -15.23
C LEU A 647 31.93 32.44 -15.84
N ASP A 648 31.96 32.23 -17.14
CA ASP A 648 33.16 31.86 -17.87
C ASP A 648 33.80 33.09 -18.54
N LEU A 649 34.99 33.46 -18.08
CA LEU A 649 35.82 34.53 -18.61
C LEU A 649 37.14 34.00 -19.21
N SER A 650 37.23 32.70 -19.54
CA SER A 650 38.45 32.07 -20.03
C SER A 650 38.93 32.65 -21.35
N ASP A 651 38.03 33.10 -22.20
CA ASP A 651 38.33 33.67 -23.50
C ASP A 651 38.70 35.15 -23.46
N ARG A 652 38.69 35.78 -22.28
CA ARG A 652 39.06 37.20 -22.15
C ARG A 652 40.59 37.36 -22.20
N PRO A 653 41.10 38.29 -23.04
CA PRO A 653 42.54 38.44 -23.21
C PRO A 653 43.24 39.17 -22.02
N VAL A 654 42.49 39.86 -21.21
CA VAL A 654 42.97 40.67 -20.10
C VAL A 654 42.02 40.53 -18.88
N ARG A 655 42.43 41.05 -17.74
CA ARG A 655 41.56 41.17 -16.58
C ARG A 655 40.29 41.96 -16.92
N THR A 656 39.16 41.40 -16.57
CA THR A 656 37.85 42.01 -16.77
C THR A 656 37.32 42.51 -15.42
N PRO A 657 37.11 43.80 -15.26
CA PRO A 657 36.47 44.32 -14.06
C PRO A 657 34.97 43.96 -14.11
N ILE A 658 34.49 43.26 -13.10
CA ILE A 658 33.08 42.85 -12.98
C ILE A 658 32.46 43.50 -11.73
N ARG A 659 31.17 43.75 -11.84
CA ARG A 659 30.30 44.09 -10.72
C ARG A 659 29.14 43.14 -10.67
N ALA A 660 29.06 42.39 -9.57
CA ALA A 660 27.91 41.60 -9.24
C ALA A 660 27.02 42.36 -8.27
N THR A 661 25.72 42.36 -8.51
CA THR A 661 24.70 42.97 -7.64
C THR A 661 23.63 41.94 -7.37
N LEU A 662 23.39 41.63 -6.11
CA LEU A 662 22.31 40.73 -5.62
C LEU A 662 21.27 41.59 -4.93
N LEU A 663 20.05 41.65 -5.48
CA LEU A 663 18.89 42.22 -4.78
C LEU A 663 18.37 41.19 -3.80
N GLY A 664 18.21 41.55 -2.54
CA GLY A 664 17.76 40.68 -1.49
C GLY A 664 16.26 40.39 -1.52
N ILE A 665 15.80 39.46 -0.71
CA ILE A 665 14.41 39.07 -0.50
C ILE A 665 13.99 39.33 0.94
N LEU A 666 12.69 39.60 1.14
CA LEU A 666 12.12 39.80 2.47
C LEU A 666 12.33 38.59 3.37
N LYS A 667 12.73 38.81 4.61
CA LYS A 667 12.91 37.80 5.67
C LYS A 667 14.06 36.81 5.50
N VAL A 668 14.82 36.88 4.41
CA VAL A 668 16.03 36.08 4.23
C VAL A 668 17.24 36.98 4.13
N ASP A 669 18.29 36.68 4.86
CA ASP A 669 19.55 37.43 4.86
C ASP A 669 20.48 36.80 3.80
N VAL A 670 20.28 37.20 2.53
CA VAL A 670 21.00 36.58 1.41
C VAL A 670 22.42 37.08 1.31
N GLY A 671 23.39 36.16 1.28
CA GLY A 671 24.80 36.44 1.06
C GLY A 671 25.24 36.11 -0.37
N LEU A 672 26.19 36.87 -0.91
CA LEU A 672 26.80 36.63 -2.21
C LEU A 672 28.29 36.29 -2.04
N TYR A 673 28.68 35.12 -2.54
CA TYR A 673 30.06 34.64 -2.43
C TYR A 673 30.64 34.40 -3.84
N LEU A 674 31.84 34.91 -4.09
CA LEU A 674 32.55 34.73 -5.36
C LEU A 674 33.67 33.71 -5.19
N HIS A 675 33.64 32.67 -5.94
CA HIS A 675 34.67 31.65 -6.01
C HIS A 675 35.37 31.64 -7.37
N ARG A 676 36.64 31.27 -7.38
CA ARG A 676 37.37 30.96 -8.61
C ARG A 676 37.57 29.48 -8.71
N VAL A 677 37.30 28.90 -9.88
CA VAL A 677 37.61 27.50 -10.18
C VAL A 677 39.10 27.40 -10.47
N GLN A 678 39.82 26.63 -9.68
CA GLN A 678 41.24 26.36 -9.85
C GLN A 678 41.51 25.33 -10.94
N PRO A 679 42.73 25.25 -11.52
CA PRO A 679 43.03 24.22 -12.55
C PRO A 679 42.84 22.76 -12.09
N ASP A 680 42.82 22.52 -10.80
CA ASP A 680 42.54 21.19 -10.22
C ASP A 680 41.02 20.96 -9.94
N GLY A 681 40.17 21.87 -10.38
CA GLY A 681 38.71 21.83 -10.21
C GLY A 681 38.21 22.33 -8.85
N LYS A 682 39.10 22.65 -7.90
CA LYS A 682 38.67 23.10 -6.59
C LYS A 682 38.22 24.56 -6.61
N LEU A 683 37.29 24.86 -5.74
CA LEU A 683 36.83 26.24 -5.52
C LEU A 683 37.76 26.99 -4.54
N SER A 684 38.08 28.21 -4.90
CA SER A 684 38.78 29.14 -4.02
C SER A 684 37.89 30.38 -3.82
N LEU A 685 37.46 30.61 -2.59
CA LEU A 685 36.68 31.80 -2.25
C LEU A 685 37.58 33.05 -2.43
N VAL A 686 37.16 33.97 -3.28
CA VAL A 686 37.88 35.19 -3.60
C VAL A 686 37.30 36.44 -2.94
N GLN A 687 35.97 36.49 -2.80
CA GLN A 687 35.29 37.60 -2.17
C GLN A 687 33.92 37.21 -1.63
N THR A 688 33.50 37.89 -0.56
CA THR A 688 32.17 37.73 0.05
C THR A 688 31.54 39.10 0.20
N ALA A 689 30.26 39.18 -0.09
CA ALA A 689 29.37 40.27 0.28
C ALA A 689 28.24 39.69 1.14
N ASP A 690 28.27 40.02 2.43
CA ASP A 690 27.35 39.58 3.48
C ASP A 690 27.40 40.61 4.61
N ARG A 691 27.14 41.85 4.25
CA ARG A 691 27.18 42.99 5.20
C ARG A 691 25.84 43.65 5.37
N ALA A 692 25.06 43.64 4.36
CA ALA A 692 23.68 44.09 4.40
C ALA A 692 22.85 43.12 5.22
N LYS A 693 21.67 43.46 5.64
CA LYS A 693 20.79 42.59 6.39
C LYS A 693 19.40 42.60 5.78
N GLY A 694 18.78 41.42 5.79
CA GLY A 694 17.45 41.25 5.26
C GLY A 694 17.39 41.47 3.74
N ASP A 695 16.49 42.35 3.30
CA ASP A 695 16.21 42.63 1.88
C ASP A 695 17.16 43.63 1.23
N GLN A 696 18.21 44.06 1.94
CA GLN A 696 19.16 45.02 1.39
C GLN A 696 20.08 44.37 0.36
N PRO A 697 20.45 45.11 -0.73
CA PRO A 697 21.27 44.53 -1.77
C PRO A 697 22.72 44.30 -1.34
N GLU A 698 23.28 43.18 -1.79
CA GLU A 698 24.70 42.86 -1.69
C GLU A 698 25.43 43.17 -3.01
N SER A 699 26.71 43.54 -2.95
CA SER A 699 27.47 43.81 -4.16
C SER A 699 28.94 43.42 -4.03
N ILE A 700 29.47 42.79 -5.06
CA ILE A 700 30.87 42.46 -5.25
C ILE A 700 31.41 43.27 -6.43
N ARG A 701 32.58 43.88 -6.26
CA ARG A 701 33.39 44.44 -7.37
C ARG A 701 34.72 43.72 -7.37
N TYR A 702 35.06 43.13 -8.52
CA TYR A 702 36.24 42.29 -8.63
C TYR A 702 36.89 42.44 -10.01
N SER A 703 38.24 42.54 -10.04
CA SER A 703 38.98 42.51 -11.30
C SER A 703 39.38 41.09 -11.63
N ALA A 704 38.51 40.41 -12.40
CA ALA A 704 38.64 39.01 -12.69
C ALA A 704 39.74 38.72 -13.73
N GLU A 705 40.67 37.82 -13.41
CA GLU A 705 41.61 37.24 -14.37
C GLU A 705 40.86 36.27 -15.33
N PRO A 706 41.41 36.01 -16.52
CA PRO A 706 40.86 34.97 -17.36
C PRO A 706 40.64 33.64 -16.60
N GLY A 707 39.48 33.02 -16.74
CA GLY A 707 39.14 31.80 -16.01
C GLY A 707 37.65 31.68 -15.67
N VAL A 708 37.29 30.62 -14.98
CA VAL A 708 35.92 30.32 -14.58
C VAL A 708 35.68 30.76 -13.13
N TYR A 709 34.57 31.44 -12.91
CA TYR A 709 34.12 31.90 -11.60
C TYR A 709 32.73 31.34 -11.29
N LEU A 710 32.48 31.08 -10.00
CA LEU A 710 31.16 30.72 -9.50
C LEU A 710 30.69 31.78 -8.51
N PHE A 711 29.46 32.23 -8.69
CA PHE A 711 28.72 32.99 -7.71
C PHE A 711 27.83 32.04 -6.91
N GLU A 712 27.98 32.06 -5.60
CA GLU A 712 27.13 31.30 -4.66
C GLU A 712 26.19 32.31 -4.00
N VAL A 713 24.88 32.02 -4.05
CA VAL A 713 23.82 32.75 -3.38
C VAL A 713 23.14 31.81 -2.39
N ARG A 714 22.98 32.22 -1.16
CA ARG A 714 22.29 31.47 -0.11
C ARG A 714 21.90 32.33 1.07
N ASP A 715 21.03 31.82 1.94
CA ASP A 715 20.89 32.45 3.27
C ASP A 715 22.23 32.43 4.02
N ALA A 716 22.68 33.57 4.51
CA ALA A 716 23.96 33.73 5.20
C ALA A 716 24.12 32.83 6.44
N ARG A 717 23.00 32.40 7.03
CA ARG A 717 22.95 31.54 8.24
C ARG A 717 22.44 30.14 7.99
N ASN A 718 22.00 29.82 6.78
CA ASN A 718 21.38 28.54 6.40
C ASN A 718 20.21 28.14 7.30
N ARG A 719 19.33 29.06 7.67
CA ARG A 719 18.21 28.84 8.60
C ARG A 719 16.86 29.29 8.07
N GLU A 720 16.87 30.24 7.14
CA GLU A 720 15.68 30.89 6.62
C GLU A 720 15.49 30.51 5.13
N SER A 721 14.27 30.47 4.69
CA SER A 721 13.90 30.22 3.31
C SER A 721 12.72 31.09 2.89
N ASN A 722 12.58 31.36 1.59
CA ASN A 722 11.46 32.11 1.04
C ASN A 722 11.15 31.62 -0.37
N PHE A 723 9.98 31.00 -0.54
CA PHE A 723 9.48 30.52 -1.82
C PHE A 723 8.58 31.52 -2.57
N GLN A 724 8.23 32.65 -1.93
CA GLN A 724 7.27 33.64 -2.48
C GLN A 724 7.97 34.78 -3.22
N ASP A 725 9.10 35.24 -2.68
CA ASP A 725 9.85 36.35 -3.22
C ASP A 725 11.13 35.82 -3.85
N SER A 726 11.57 36.48 -4.93
CA SER A 726 12.79 36.11 -5.65
C SER A 726 13.88 37.13 -5.40
N TYR A 727 15.12 36.67 -5.23
CA TYR A 727 16.29 37.53 -5.40
C TYR A 727 16.53 37.82 -6.88
N GLN A 728 17.39 38.78 -7.17
CA GLN A 728 17.88 39.02 -8.52
C GLN A 728 19.39 39.20 -8.51
N LEU A 729 20.11 38.32 -9.20
CA LEU A 729 21.55 38.44 -9.42
C LEU A 729 21.81 39.02 -10.81
N THR A 730 22.62 40.08 -10.86
CA THR A 730 23.12 40.68 -12.11
C THR A 730 24.63 40.81 -12.04
N VAL A 731 25.33 40.30 -13.06
CA VAL A 731 26.78 40.46 -13.17
C VAL A 731 27.08 41.24 -14.47
N GLU A 732 27.70 42.40 -14.32
CA GLU A 732 27.99 43.28 -15.44
C GLU A 732 29.50 43.62 -15.50
N GLU A 733 29.99 43.97 -16.68
CA GLU A 733 31.32 44.53 -16.85
C GLU A 733 31.30 45.97 -16.32
N SER A 734 32.20 46.32 -15.39
CA SER A 734 32.26 47.63 -14.79
C SER A 734 33.40 48.45 -15.41
N GLU A 735 33.16 49.75 -15.56
CA GLU A 735 34.22 50.68 -16.01
C GLU A 735 35.38 50.81 -15.00
#